data_82ff633282fbd12ad278c841c0baa41e
#
_entry.id   82ff633282fbd12ad278c841c0baa41e
#
_cell.length_a   1.000
_cell.length_b   1.000
_cell.length_c   1.000
_cell.angle_alpha   90.00
_cell.angle_beta   90.00
_cell.angle_gamma   90.00
#
_symmetry.space_group_name_H-M   'P 1'
#
loop_
_entity.id
_entity.type
_entity.pdbx_description
1 polymer ?
#
loop_
_entity_poly.entity_id
_entity_poly.type
_entity_poly.pdbx_seq_one_letter_code
_entity_poly.pdbx_strand_id
1 'polypeptide(L)'
;MRMLFATFLAAMVAQGADFNVRAFGAKGDGAVKDTAAIQRAVDAANTAGGGRVVLDAGTYLSGTIWLKDGVELHLAKGAVVKGSPDRADYNANDCFPENFWSDGEEWSGGHLVLAYKAKDVAITGEGVIDGNGPAFFGECEEDSRFPWYKYGLKLHPKDRSWFRPGPMVAMFLSKNIRLSGVTLANTPAWTAHFRCCDGLDIRNVTIDADRTIANSDGFSIDCTRNVVVDGCTIKTGDDGFAIRASCKQTGHAEQHPCESIRIVNCDVWSCCYGIRFGIGIGTVRDVAVENCRFHESANGIGFNPAWIPGKKGVYIENIRISRCAFQECARPVDSNARSDDWRIRDITFEDCRFESLQPIAFSSPASRHPENVTFRNCTRKHLDVLRVRHHRGWGGKRSKKFIEGGPVTNLRVENCLPSDERKGVLVLSFDDRNFNDWVKAMPLFEKYGAHATFFVCGPIDGEAVRVMKRLSEAGHSVGLHGLRHANADEAIAEKGADLYYKEEIEPQREACRVAYVPVKSFAYPNCRRSDETDALFRKWGFAHVRGGHKGVTPYDPKGEKQEGLAPVHTVDRVFFPASESPTRFRLDTVIAGEAYHTDIEDILKCIRRAAERKEAFVLTSHGIHPDAKNIHMKTAWLERILATAKECGVAVVGFDELP
;
A
#
# COMPACT_ATOMS: atom_id res chain seq x y z
N MET A 1 23.30 -8.19 6.47
CA MET A 1 23.57 -6.97 7.25
C MET A 1 22.21 -6.52 7.79
N ARG A 2 21.97 -6.63 9.10
CA ARG A 2 20.68 -6.30 9.71
C ARG A 2 20.46 -4.79 9.62
N MET A 3 19.47 -4.35 8.82
CA MET A 3 18.96 -2.99 8.88
C MET A 3 18.36 -2.76 10.28
N LEU A 4 19.04 -2.00 11.11
CA LEU A 4 18.47 -1.44 12.32
C LEU A 4 17.53 -0.29 11.88
N PHE A 5 16.24 -0.61 11.68
CA PHE A 5 15.22 0.43 11.64
C PHE A 5 15.07 0.95 13.07
N ALA A 6 15.49 2.18 13.29
CA ALA A 6 15.22 2.87 14.52
C ALA A 6 13.69 2.91 14.72
N THR A 7 13.23 2.29 15.79
CA THR A 7 11.85 2.44 16.27
C THR A 7 11.68 3.92 16.63
N PHE A 8 10.99 4.66 15.76
CA PHE A 8 10.49 5.98 16.11
C PHE A 8 9.53 5.81 17.27
N LEU A 9 10.00 6.14 18.47
CA LEU A 9 9.15 6.38 19.60
C LEU A 9 8.29 7.58 19.19
N ALA A 10 6.98 7.39 18.99
CA ALA A 10 6.06 8.48 18.84
C ALA A 10 6.21 9.35 20.10
N ALA A 11 6.94 10.45 19.98
CA ALA A 11 6.89 11.48 20.99
C ALA A 11 5.43 11.91 21.03
N MET A 12 4.72 11.57 22.12
CA MET A 12 3.46 12.18 22.45
C MET A 12 3.74 13.69 22.47
N VAL A 13 3.30 14.40 21.43
CA VAL A 13 3.13 15.85 21.54
C VAL A 13 2.25 16.02 22.75
N ALA A 14 2.76 16.64 23.81
CA ALA A 14 1.95 17.04 24.95
C ALA A 14 0.72 17.71 24.35
N GLN A 15 -0.50 17.32 24.78
CA GLN A 15 -1.73 17.93 24.28
C GLN A 15 -1.61 19.43 24.55
N GLY A 16 -1.16 20.17 23.55
CA GLY A 16 -1.13 21.62 23.57
C GLY A 16 -2.56 22.16 23.59
N ALA A 17 -2.72 23.42 23.99
CA ALA A 17 -4.02 24.07 23.98
C ALA A 17 -4.64 24.05 22.57
N ASP A 18 -5.97 23.97 22.50
CA ASP A 18 -6.75 24.08 21.27
C ASP A 18 -6.98 25.56 20.91
N PHE A 19 -6.69 25.89 19.67
CA PHE A 19 -6.89 27.20 19.06
C PHE A 19 -7.93 27.07 17.97
N ASN A 20 -9.22 27.20 18.34
CA ASN A 20 -10.32 27.08 17.37
C ASN A 20 -10.34 28.31 16.46
N VAL A 21 -10.25 28.11 15.14
CA VAL A 21 -10.17 29.20 14.15
C VAL A 21 -11.37 30.14 14.18
N ARG A 22 -12.55 29.68 14.64
CA ARG A 22 -13.74 30.51 14.79
C ARG A 22 -13.57 31.58 15.88
N ALA A 23 -12.83 31.27 16.94
CA ALA A 23 -12.46 32.26 17.97
C ALA A 23 -11.56 33.37 17.42
N PHE A 24 -10.88 33.12 16.30
CA PHE A 24 -10.06 34.09 15.59
C PHE A 24 -10.81 34.78 14.41
N GLY A 25 -12.10 34.51 14.28
CA GLY A 25 -12.99 35.18 13.34
C GLY A 25 -13.24 34.43 12.02
N ALA A 26 -12.81 33.17 11.90
CA ALA A 26 -13.14 32.35 10.74
C ALA A 26 -14.65 32.06 10.67
N LYS A 27 -15.20 32.12 9.46
CA LYS A 27 -16.62 31.88 9.20
C LYS A 27 -16.89 30.42 8.85
N GLY A 28 -16.08 29.83 8.00
CA GLY A 28 -16.26 28.46 7.54
C GLY A 28 -17.53 28.28 6.71
N ASP A 29 -17.95 29.33 5.97
CA ASP A 29 -19.15 29.37 5.15
C ASP A 29 -18.90 29.14 3.65
N GLY A 30 -17.63 28.98 3.26
CA GLY A 30 -17.20 28.76 1.88
C GLY A 30 -17.21 30.00 0.99
N ALA A 31 -17.63 31.15 1.52
CA ALA A 31 -17.75 32.40 0.77
C ALA A 31 -16.75 33.46 1.24
N VAL A 32 -16.63 33.63 2.54
CA VAL A 32 -15.67 34.57 3.13
C VAL A 32 -14.28 33.96 3.17
N LYS A 33 -13.27 34.75 2.84
CA LYS A 33 -11.86 34.31 2.94
C LYS A 33 -11.44 34.21 4.41
N ASP A 34 -11.12 33.01 4.86
CA ASP A 34 -10.76 32.70 6.25
C ASP A 34 -9.24 32.69 6.49
N THR A 35 -8.43 32.92 5.46
CA THR A 35 -6.94 32.84 5.52
C THR A 35 -6.36 33.58 6.71
N ALA A 36 -6.75 34.85 6.90
CA ALA A 36 -6.21 35.67 7.98
C ALA A 36 -6.63 35.19 9.37
N ALA A 37 -7.84 34.63 9.51
CA ALA A 37 -8.32 34.06 10.77
C ALA A 37 -7.58 32.77 11.12
N ILE A 38 -7.40 31.88 10.15
CA ILE A 38 -6.63 30.64 10.30
C ILE A 38 -5.17 30.98 10.68
N GLN A 39 -4.56 31.96 9.96
CA GLN A 39 -3.19 32.34 10.25
C GLN A 39 -3.01 32.94 11.64
N ARG A 40 -3.96 33.75 12.14
CA ARG A 40 -3.92 34.23 13.54
C ARG A 40 -3.98 33.09 14.55
N ALA A 41 -4.76 32.05 14.32
CA ALA A 41 -4.81 30.87 15.17
C ALA A 41 -3.46 30.13 15.16
N VAL A 42 -2.84 29.95 13.98
CA VAL A 42 -1.49 29.38 13.84
C VAL A 42 -0.45 30.21 14.59
N ASP A 43 -0.50 31.53 14.44
CA ASP A 43 0.44 32.44 15.11
C ASP A 43 0.29 32.41 16.65
N ALA A 44 -0.95 32.35 17.13
CA ALA A 44 -1.23 32.23 18.55
C ALA A 44 -0.76 30.88 19.12
N ALA A 45 -0.98 29.78 18.41
CA ALA A 45 -0.49 28.47 18.82
C ALA A 45 1.04 28.44 18.88
N ASN A 46 1.71 28.94 17.85
CA ASN A 46 3.18 29.02 17.83
C ASN A 46 3.72 29.92 18.96
N THR A 47 3.09 31.08 19.23
CA THR A 47 3.47 31.98 20.31
C THR A 47 3.31 31.33 21.69
N ALA A 48 2.34 30.44 21.85
CA ALA A 48 2.13 29.66 23.07
C ALA A 48 3.15 28.52 23.25
N GLY A 49 4.07 28.34 22.31
CA GLY A 49 5.06 27.27 22.33
C GLY A 49 4.60 25.98 21.64
N GLY A 50 3.49 26.04 20.92
CA GLY A 50 2.85 24.95 20.21
C GLY A 50 1.38 24.76 20.59
N GLY A 51 0.65 24.02 19.77
CA GLY A 51 -0.75 23.72 20.02
C GLY A 51 -1.50 23.25 18.79
N ARG A 52 -2.76 22.91 19.00
CA ARG A 52 -3.64 22.39 17.95
C ARG A 52 -4.59 23.48 17.43
N VAL A 53 -4.42 23.85 16.17
CA VAL A 53 -5.31 24.77 15.45
C VAL A 53 -6.49 23.98 14.91
N VAL A 54 -7.66 24.18 15.47
CA VAL A 54 -8.85 23.36 15.19
C VAL A 54 -9.77 24.04 14.20
N LEU A 55 -10.05 23.36 13.09
CA LEU A 55 -11.11 23.69 12.16
C LEU A 55 -12.30 22.74 12.40
N ASP A 56 -13.41 23.25 12.91
CA ASP A 56 -14.68 22.51 13.03
C ASP A 56 -15.31 22.29 11.64
N ALA A 57 -16.41 21.54 11.61
CA ALA A 57 -17.18 21.34 10.38
C ALA A 57 -17.55 22.68 9.72
N GLY A 58 -17.27 22.78 8.42
CA GLY A 58 -17.47 24.00 7.62
C GLY A 58 -16.49 24.07 6.45
N THR A 59 -16.73 24.98 5.51
CA THR A 59 -15.86 25.21 4.35
C THR A 59 -15.10 26.52 4.52
N TYR A 60 -13.79 26.42 4.71
CA TYR A 60 -12.91 27.57 4.94
C TYR A 60 -12.20 27.91 3.64
N LEU A 61 -12.68 28.96 2.95
CA LEU A 61 -12.03 29.45 1.73
C LEU A 61 -10.71 30.14 2.10
N SER A 62 -9.61 29.64 1.59
CA SER A 62 -8.29 30.12 2.02
C SER A 62 -7.28 30.24 0.86
N GLY A 63 -6.43 31.23 0.96
CA GLY A 63 -5.13 31.23 0.32
C GLY A 63 -4.10 30.52 1.19
N THR A 64 -2.84 30.99 1.14
CA THR A 64 -1.73 30.35 1.84
C THR A 64 -1.89 30.36 3.35
N ILE A 65 -1.83 29.18 3.96
CA ILE A 65 -1.71 28.93 5.40
C ILE A 65 -0.25 28.56 5.68
N TRP A 66 0.41 29.35 6.51
CA TRP A 66 1.82 29.16 6.85
C TRP A 66 1.97 28.51 8.23
N LEU A 67 2.29 27.21 8.28
CA LEU A 67 2.50 26.47 9.52
C LEU A 67 3.85 26.84 10.15
N LYS A 68 3.89 26.84 11.48
CA LYS A 68 5.04 27.21 12.30
C LYS A 68 5.40 26.11 13.29
N ASP A 69 6.52 26.26 13.99
CA ASP A 69 7.02 25.30 14.98
C ASP A 69 5.95 24.91 15.99
N GLY A 70 5.83 23.61 16.27
CA GLY A 70 4.94 23.05 17.27
C GLY A 70 3.45 23.11 16.93
N VAL A 71 3.07 23.49 15.71
CA VAL A 71 1.66 23.67 15.32
C VAL A 71 1.10 22.43 14.64
N GLU A 72 -0.01 21.94 15.17
CA GLU A 72 -0.86 20.95 14.54
C GLU A 72 -2.09 21.62 13.90
N LEU A 73 -2.24 21.56 12.59
CA LEU A 73 -3.46 21.92 11.87
C LEU A 73 -4.42 20.74 11.90
N HIS A 74 -5.48 20.83 12.69
CA HIS A 74 -6.45 19.77 12.90
C HIS A 74 -7.77 20.06 12.19
N LEU A 75 -8.10 19.25 11.20
CA LEU A 75 -9.36 19.34 10.47
C LEU A 75 -10.34 18.32 11.04
N ALA A 76 -11.32 18.78 11.81
CA ALA A 76 -12.37 17.91 12.32
C ALA A 76 -13.20 17.31 11.16
N LYS A 77 -13.92 16.24 11.43
CA LYS A 77 -14.82 15.64 10.44
C LYS A 77 -15.80 16.68 9.89
N GLY A 78 -15.85 16.81 8.57
CA GLY A 78 -16.69 17.81 7.89
C GLY A 78 -16.03 19.20 7.74
N ALA A 79 -14.81 19.39 8.21
CA ALA A 79 -14.01 20.57 7.90
C ALA A 79 -13.40 20.46 6.49
N VAL A 80 -13.49 21.51 5.70
CA VAL A 80 -12.91 21.62 4.37
C VAL A 80 -12.10 22.92 4.29
N VAL A 81 -10.79 22.83 4.10
CA VAL A 81 -9.96 23.97 3.68
C VAL A 81 -9.98 23.99 2.16
N LYS A 82 -10.66 24.97 1.58
CA LYS A 82 -10.80 25.10 0.12
C LYS A 82 -9.90 26.22 -0.42
N GLY A 83 -9.07 25.87 -1.42
CA GLY A 83 -8.19 26.81 -2.08
C GLY A 83 -8.95 27.95 -2.77
N SER A 84 -8.54 29.18 -2.53
CA SER A 84 -9.09 30.36 -3.22
C SER A 84 -8.80 30.28 -4.72
N PRO A 85 -9.73 30.63 -5.59
CA PRO A 85 -9.48 30.76 -7.01
C PRO A 85 -8.63 32.01 -7.36
N ASP A 86 -8.44 32.92 -6.41
CA ASP A 86 -7.73 34.17 -6.62
C ASP A 86 -6.22 34.02 -6.36
N ARG A 87 -5.43 34.28 -7.38
CA ARG A 87 -3.96 34.23 -7.31
C ARG A 87 -3.40 35.12 -6.19
N ALA A 88 -4.03 36.26 -5.92
CA ALA A 88 -3.54 37.21 -4.93
C ALA A 88 -3.63 36.70 -3.48
N ASP A 89 -4.35 35.61 -3.24
CA ASP A 89 -4.49 35.00 -1.91
C ASP A 89 -3.32 34.06 -1.57
N TYR A 90 -2.51 33.72 -2.55
CA TYR A 90 -1.35 32.86 -2.36
C TYR A 90 -0.07 33.66 -2.21
N ASN A 91 0.96 33.05 -1.64
CA ASN A 91 2.27 33.68 -1.54
C ASN A 91 2.77 34.10 -2.92
N ALA A 92 3.18 35.36 -3.03
CA ALA A 92 3.48 36.03 -4.32
C ALA A 92 4.70 35.43 -5.04
N ASN A 93 5.71 35.00 -4.27
CA ASN A 93 6.92 34.36 -4.77
C ASN A 93 7.11 33.04 -4.07
N ASP A 94 7.82 32.12 -4.69
CA ASP A 94 8.27 30.94 -4.02
C ASP A 94 9.06 31.32 -2.77
N CYS A 95 8.56 30.91 -1.60
CA CYS A 95 9.22 31.13 -0.33
C CYS A 95 10.44 30.23 -0.11
N PHE A 96 10.68 29.33 -1.04
CA PHE A 96 11.79 28.39 -1.03
C PHE A 96 12.75 28.73 -2.19
N PRO A 97 13.73 29.60 -1.98
CA PRO A 97 14.71 29.93 -3.03
C PRO A 97 15.38 28.66 -3.60
N GLU A 98 15.43 27.62 -2.81
CA GLU A 98 15.96 26.31 -3.17
C GLU A 98 15.15 25.61 -4.27
N ASN A 99 13.92 26.00 -4.54
CA ASN A 99 13.12 25.44 -5.63
C ASN A 99 13.64 25.83 -7.01
N PHE A 100 14.20 27.01 -7.16
CA PHE A 100 14.83 27.47 -8.42
C PHE A 100 16.04 26.60 -8.82
N TRP A 101 16.45 25.67 -8.00
CA TRP A 101 17.61 24.83 -8.19
C TRP A 101 17.28 23.40 -8.60
N SER A 102 15.99 23.07 -8.80
CA SER A 102 15.65 21.82 -9.43
C SER A 102 15.89 21.92 -10.94
N ASP A 103 16.70 21.00 -11.47
CA ASP A 103 16.93 20.95 -12.90
C ASP A 103 15.67 20.47 -13.62
N GLY A 104 15.00 21.38 -14.33
CA GLY A 104 14.00 21.04 -15.33
C GLY A 104 12.54 21.08 -14.93
N GLU A 105 12.20 21.59 -13.74
CA GLU A 105 10.81 21.75 -13.33
C GLU A 105 10.56 23.16 -12.81
N GLU A 106 9.64 23.86 -13.49
CA GLU A 106 9.23 25.21 -13.10
C GLU A 106 7.93 25.11 -12.25
N TRP A 107 7.94 25.80 -11.12
CA TRP A 107 6.83 25.87 -10.17
C TRP A 107 6.19 27.23 -10.19
N SER A 108 4.89 27.29 -9.84
CA SER A 108 4.24 28.57 -9.60
C SER A 108 4.72 29.27 -8.33
N GLY A 109 5.23 28.49 -7.37
CA GLY A 109 5.66 28.96 -6.06
C GLY A 109 4.53 29.29 -5.09
N GLY A 110 3.27 29.17 -5.50
CA GLY A 110 2.10 29.36 -4.63
C GLY A 110 1.68 28.05 -3.96
N HIS A 111 1.43 28.08 -2.66
CA HIS A 111 1.07 26.89 -1.88
C HIS A 111 -0.18 27.17 -1.03
N LEU A 112 -1.07 26.18 -0.86
CA LEU A 112 -2.23 26.33 0.01
C LEU A 112 -1.83 26.12 1.48
N VAL A 113 -1.02 25.11 1.78
CA VAL A 113 -0.46 24.88 3.11
C VAL A 113 1.04 24.72 2.97
N LEU A 114 1.79 25.45 3.75
CA LEU A 114 3.24 25.38 3.69
C LEU A 114 3.92 25.44 5.06
N ALA A 115 5.10 24.83 5.17
CA ALA A 115 6.02 24.98 6.28
C ALA A 115 7.46 25.11 5.75
N TYR A 116 8.22 26.01 6.33
CA TYR A 116 9.62 26.25 5.95
C TYR A 116 10.50 26.35 7.18
N LYS A 117 11.51 25.49 7.26
CA LYS A 117 12.42 25.39 8.42
C LYS A 117 11.70 25.21 9.77
N ALA A 118 10.51 24.61 9.72
CA ALA A 118 9.70 24.38 10.89
C ALA A 118 9.97 22.99 11.53
N LYS A 119 9.65 22.89 12.83
CA LYS A 119 9.80 21.65 13.59
C LYS A 119 8.49 21.27 14.25
N ASP A 120 8.28 19.95 14.40
CA ASP A 120 7.14 19.41 15.12
C ASP A 120 5.80 19.89 14.55
N VAL A 121 5.66 19.79 13.22
CA VAL A 121 4.49 20.26 12.46
C VAL A 121 3.58 19.11 12.14
N ALA A 122 2.26 19.30 12.26
CA ALA A 122 1.31 18.26 11.91
C ALA A 122 0.10 18.79 11.13
N ILE A 123 -0.46 17.93 10.27
CA ILE A 123 -1.79 18.08 9.66
C ILE A 123 -2.57 16.80 9.98
N THR A 124 -3.68 16.93 10.70
CA THR A 124 -4.40 15.76 11.23
C THR A 124 -5.91 15.91 11.12
N GLY A 125 -6.63 14.84 11.41
CA GLY A 125 -8.08 14.81 11.48
C GLY A 125 -8.73 14.03 10.35
N GLU A 126 -10.03 14.21 10.19
CA GLU A 126 -10.86 13.51 9.18
C GLU A 126 -11.42 14.49 8.13
N GLY A 127 -10.91 15.72 8.11
CA GLY A 127 -11.34 16.74 7.16
C GLY A 127 -10.60 16.69 5.83
N VAL A 128 -10.86 17.69 4.99
CA VAL A 128 -10.37 17.76 3.61
C VAL A 128 -9.55 19.03 3.39
N ILE A 129 -8.42 18.92 2.73
CA ILE A 129 -7.71 20.02 2.09
C ILE A 129 -8.01 19.92 0.60
N ASP A 130 -8.85 20.80 0.09
CA ASP A 130 -9.29 20.85 -1.30
C ASP A 130 -8.55 21.95 -2.05
N GLY A 131 -7.70 21.57 -2.98
CA GLY A 131 -6.88 22.51 -3.77
C GLY A 131 -7.70 23.33 -4.76
N ASN A 132 -9.01 23.02 -4.95
CA ASN A 132 -9.89 23.69 -5.89
C ASN A 132 -9.33 23.67 -7.34
N GLY A 133 -8.67 22.58 -7.71
CA GLY A 133 -7.97 22.43 -9.00
C GLY A 133 -8.77 22.91 -10.21
N PRO A 134 -10.05 22.52 -10.38
CA PRO A 134 -10.85 22.95 -11.53
C PRO A 134 -10.94 24.47 -11.74
N ALA A 135 -10.76 25.27 -10.69
CA ALA A 135 -10.76 26.73 -10.81
C ALA A 135 -9.58 27.29 -11.61
N PHE A 136 -8.49 26.51 -11.77
CA PHE A 136 -7.26 26.90 -12.42
C PHE A 136 -7.11 26.35 -13.85
N PHE A 137 -8.09 25.58 -14.33
CA PHE A 137 -8.07 24.96 -15.65
C PHE A 137 -9.26 25.41 -16.49
N GLY A 138 -9.03 25.62 -17.78
CA GLY A 138 -10.08 25.81 -18.77
C GLY A 138 -10.41 24.52 -19.52
N GLU A 139 -11.45 24.55 -20.38
CA GLU A 139 -11.70 23.47 -21.31
C GLU A 139 -10.50 23.26 -22.24
N CYS A 140 -10.13 22.02 -22.44
CA CYS A 140 -9.01 21.62 -23.29
C CYS A 140 -9.50 21.14 -24.64
N GLU A 141 -8.86 21.59 -25.71
CA GLU A 141 -8.82 20.81 -26.94
C GLU A 141 -7.98 19.54 -26.68
N GLU A 142 -8.43 18.39 -27.15
CA GLU A 142 -7.69 17.14 -27.01
C GLU A 142 -6.24 17.32 -27.42
N ASP A 143 -5.34 17.37 -26.45
CA ASP A 143 -3.92 17.27 -26.76
C ASP A 143 -3.65 15.84 -27.23
N SER A 144 -3.36 15.68 -28.50
CA SER A 144 -3.06 14.38 -29.08
C SER A 144 -1.90 13.64 -28.41
N ARG A 145 -1.09 14.33 -27.60
CA ARG A 145 0.01 13.75 -26.81
C ARG A 145 -0.46 13.16 -25.50
N PHE A 146 -1.55 13.73 -24.92
CA PHE A 146 -2.11 13.34 -23.63
C PHE A 146 -3.64 13.24 -23.69
N PRO A 147 -4.19 12.29 -24.43
CA PRO A 147 -5.63 12.21 -24.71
C PRO A 147 -6.51 11.95 -23.47
N TRP A 148 -5.92 11.68 -22.34
CA TRP A 148 -6.61 11.51 -21.06
C TRP A 148 -6.67 12.79 -20.21
N TYR A 149 -5.88 13.80 -20.54
CA TYR A 149 -5.98 15.09 -19.86
C TYR A 149 -7.22 15.83 -20.39
N LYS A 150 -8.29 15.77 -19.60
CA LYS A 150 -9.56 16.41 -19.91
C LYS A 150 -9.46 17.93 -19.78
N TYR A 151 -8.54 18.40 -18.95
CA TYR A 151 -8.25 19.80 -18.73
C TYR A 151 -6.80 20.02 -19.16
N GLY A 152 -6.59 20.20 -20.42
CA GLY A 152 -5.24 20.44 -20.88
C GLY A 152 -4.79 21.83 -20.55
N LEU A 153 -3.54 21.97 -20.63
CA LEU A 153 -2.71 23.15 -20.63
C LEU A 153 -3.15 24.28 -21.58
N LYS A 154 -4.48 24.45 -21.83
CA LYS A 154 -5.01 25.60 -22.56
C LYS A 154 -4.57 26.93 -21.92
N LEU A 155 -4.28 26.85 -20.63
CA LEU A 155 -3.65 27.93 -19.88
C LEU A 155 -2.13 27.88 -19.96
N HIS A 156 -1.58 27.12 -20.88
CA HIS A 156 -0.18 27.22 -21.18
C HIS A 156 0.03 28.44 -22.07
N PRO A 157 0.29 29.58 -21.53
CA PRO A 157 0.32 30.76 -22.30
C PRO A 157 1.69 30.93 -22.90
N LYS A 158 1.65 31.49 -24.06
CA LYS A 158 2.81 32.17 -24.58
C LYS A 158 3.24 33.34 -23.70
N ASP A 159 2.38 33.76 -22.76
CA ASP A 159 2.60 34.96 -21.94
C ASP A 159 2.98 34.69 -20.48
N ARG A 160 3.24 33.46 -20.08
CA ARG A 160 3.64 33.09 -18.71
C ARG A 160 2.74 33.62 -17.57
N SER A 161 1.52 34.05 -17.87
CA SER A 161 0.60 34.64 -16.87
C SER A 161 -0.24 33.62 -16.15
N TRP A 162 -0.18 32.36 -16.56
CA TRP A 162 -0.93 31.28 -15.93
C TRP A 162 -0.42 30.98 -14.52
N PHE A 163 -1.36 30.68 -13.65
CA PHE A 163 -1.06 30.33 -12.29
C PHE A 163 -1.89 29.12 -11.87
N ARG A 164 -1.26 28.12 -11.37
CA ARG A 164 -1.88 27.04 -10.61
C ARG A 164 -1.06 26.79 -9.34
N PRO A 165 -1.67 26.89 -8.14
CA PRO A 165 -0.96 26.67 -6.90
C PRO A 165 -0.42 25.24 -6.84
N GLY A 166 0.86 25.11 -6.52
CA GLY A 166 1.46 23.81 -6.37
C GLY A 166 2.95 23.86 -6.10
N PRO A 167 3.41 22.89 -5.31
CA PRO A 167 2.66 21.86 -4.59
C PRO A 167 1.60 22.41 -3.64
N MET A 168 0.42 21.74 -3.57
CA MET A 168 -0.66 22.20 -2.72
C MET A 168 -0.27 22.23 -1.24
N VAL A 169 0.36 21.16 -0.77
CA VAL A 169 1.01 21.09 0.56
C VAL A 169 2.52 21.03 0.36
N ALA A 170 3.25 21.98 0.90
CA ALA A 170 4.70 22.07 0.75
C ALA A 170 5.39 22.17 2.11
N MET A 171 6.35 21.29 2.37
CA MET A 171 7.15 21.33 3.60
C MET A 171 8.63 21.18 3.25
N PHE A 172 9.41 22.23 3.54
CA PHE A 172 10.79 22.31 3.13
C PHE A 172 11.70 22.59 4.32
N LEU A 173 12.85 21.89 4.35
CA LEU A 173 13.85 22.02 5.40
C LEU A 173 13.29 21.86 6.82
N SER A 174 12.18 21.10 6.94
CA SER A 174 11.41 20.95 8.17
C SER A 174 11.68 19.60 8.82
N LYS A 175 11.40 19.47 10.13
CA LYS A 175 11.69 18.27 10.90
C LYS A 175 10.49 17.80 11.71
N ASN A 176 10.40 16.48 11.92
CA ASN A 176 9.33 15.85 12.70
C ASN A 176 7.94 16.23 12.16
N ILE A 177 7.67 15.86 10.92
CA ILE A 177 6.44 16.18 10.23
C ILE A 177 5.47 15.00 10.33
N ARG A 178 4.20 15.28 10.65
CA ARG A 178 3.14 14.26 10.69
C ARG A 178 1.93 14.66 9.86
N LEU A 179 1.48 13.75 8.99
CA LEU A 179 0.19 13.84 8.30
C LEU A 179 -0.66 12.61 8.69
N SER A 180 -1.91 12.81 9.14
CA SER A 180 -2.72 11.67 9.57
C SER A 180 -4.21 11.89 9.36
N GLY A 181 -4.86 10.93 8.65
CA GLY A 181 -6.30 10.79 8.54
C GLY A 181 -6.99 11.74 7.55
N VAL A 182 -6.32 12.79 7.12
CA VAL A 182 -6.90 13.81 6.23
C VAL A 182 -7.03 13.35 4.79
N THR A 183 -7.94 13.98 4.05
CA THR A 183 -8.03 13.87 2.59
C THR A 183 -7.42 15.10 1.93
N LEU A 184 -6.53 14.88 0.96
CA LEU A 184 -5.96 15.89 0.08
C LEU A 184 -6.62 15.73 -1.28
N ALA A 185 -7.47 16.68 -1.68
CA ALA A 185 -8.32 16.54 -2.85
C ALA A 185 -8.13 17.66 -3.86
N ASN A 186 -8.54 17.40 -5.10
CA ASN A 186 -8.65 18.39 -6.19
C ASN A 186 -7.40 19.27 -6.34
N THR A 187 -6.23 18.69 -6.25
CA THR A 187 -4.98 19.46 -6.37
C THR A 187 -4.86 20.10 -7.75
N PRO A 188 -4.47 21.36 -7.84
CA PRO A 188 -4.22 22.00 -9.14
C PRO A 188 -2.88 21.65 -9.77
N ALA A 189 -1.96 21.10 -8.98
CA ALA A 189 -0.64 20.64 -9.40
C ALA A 189 -0.19 19.49 -8.48
N TRP A 190 1.09 19.34 -8.14
CA TRP A 190 1.54 18.34 -7.19
C TRP A 190 0.82 18.47 -5.84
N THR A 191 0.40 17.34 -5.28
CA THR A 191 -0.43 17.36 -4.07
C THR A 191 0.40 17.69 -2.83
N ALA A 192 1.45 16.94 -2.56
CA ALA A 192 2.28 17.17 -1.37
C ALA A 192 3.77 16.97 -1.67
N HIS A 193 4.59 17.93 -1.30
CA HIS A 193 6.03 17.92 -1.51
C HIS A 193 6.79 18.14 -0.22
N PHE A 194 7.65 17.18 0.12
CA PHE A 194 8.53 17.20 1.27
C PHE A 194 9.97 17.23 0.77
N ARG A 195 10.65 18.35 0.97
CA ARG A 195 11.99 18.56 0.41
C ARG A 195 13.00 18.90 1.50
N CYS A 196 14.12 18.16 1.52
CA CYS A 196 15.17 18.31 2.51
C CYS A 196 14.63 18.22 3.96
N CYS A 197 13.64 17.38 4.18
CA CYS A 197 13.02 17.17 5.49
C CYS A 197 13.68 16.00 6.24
N ASP A 198 13.52 15.98 7.55
CA ASP A 198 14.03 14.90 8.42
C ASP A 198 12.96 14.46 9.42
N GLY A 199 12.52 13.21 9.31
CA GLY A 199 11.41 12.67 10.10
C GLY A 199 10.04 13.03 9.50
N LEU A 200 9.50 12.13 8.68
CA LEU A 200 8.19 12.28 8.05
C LEU A 200 7.33 11.05 8.33
N ASP A 201 6.22 11.24 9.02
CA ASP A 201 5.25 10.19 9.36
C ASP A 201 3.89 10.49 8.71
N ILE A 202 3.52 9.71 7.69
CA ILE A 202 2.26 9.87 6.94
C ILE A 202 1.42 8.61 7.15
N ARG A 203 0.21 8.76 7.73
CA ARG A 203 -0.65 7.61 8.03
C ARG A 203 -2.09 7.84 7.65
N ASN A 204 -2.68 6.84 6.98
CA ASN A 204 -4.11 6.83 6.63
C ASN A 204 -4.56 8.11 5.90
N VAL A 205 -3.71 8.68 5.08
CA VAL A 205 -4.02 9.86 4.26
C VAL A 205 -4.62 9.38 2.95
N THR A 206 -5.68 10.08 2.53
CA THR A 206 -6.26 9.88 1.20
C THR A 206 -5.82 11.02 0.29
N ILE A 207 -5.24 10.69 -0.87
CA ILE A 207 -5.08 11.62 -1.98
C ILE A 207 -6.13 11.27 -3.01
N ASP A 208 -7.02 12.23 -3.33
CA ASP A 208 -8.08 12.08 -4.32
C ASP A 208 -7.96 13.23 -5.35
N ALA A 209 -6.96 13.13 -6.18
CA ALA A 209 -6.73 14.08 -7.26
C ALA A 209 -7.55 13.71 -8.50
N ASP A 210 -7.95 14.71 -9.26
CA ASP A 210 -8.57 14.48 -10.56
C ASP A 210 -7.52 13.85 -11.49
N ARG A 211 -7.77 12.63 -11.92
CA ARG A 211 -6.85 11.85 -12.78
C ARG A 211 -6.72 12.44 -14.19
N THR A 212 -7.53 13.42 -14.54
CA THR A 212 -7.47 14.11 -15.83
C THR A 212 -6.68 15.43 -15.78
N ILE A 213 -6.18 15.80 -14.61
CA ILE A 213 -5.32 16.98 -14.41
C ILE A 213 -3.84 16.56 -14.51
N ALA A 214 -3.11 17.25 -15.39
CA ALA A 214 -1.68 17.04 -15.57
C ALA A 214 -0.88 17.44 -14.32
N ASN A 215 0.17 16.66 -14.00
CA ASN A 215 1.05 16.89 -12.86
C ASN A 215 0.30 16.92 -11.51
N SER A 216 -0.76 16.14 -11.38
CA SER A 216 -1.43 15.92 -10.11
C SER A 216 -0.79 14.77 -9.35
N ASP A 217 0.54 14.85 -9.15
CA ASP A 217 1.33 13.87 -8.39
C ASP A 217 0.82 13.75 -6.95
N GLY A 218 1.04 12.61 -6.34
CA GLY A 218 0.67 12.36 -4.96
C GLY A 218 1.71 12.91 -3.96
N PHE A 219 2.57 12.01 -3.44
CA PHE A 219 3.64 12.38 -2.52
C PHE A 219 4.98 12.50 -3.25
N SER A 220 5.53 13.70 -3.29
CA SER A 220 6.91 13.97 -3.71
C SER A 220 7.81 14.00 -2.48
N ILE A 221 8.67 12.99 -2.33
CA ILE A 221 9.65 12.87 -1.25
C ILE A 221 11.03 13.14 -1.85
N ASP A 222 11.59 14.31 -1.55
CA ASP A 222 12.74 14.86 -2.25
C ASP A 222 13.88 15.21 -1.29
N CYS A 223 15.02 14.57 -1.42
CA CYS A 223 16.15 14.73 -0.48
C CYS A 223 15.70 14.66 0.99
N THR A 224 14.74 13.82 1.29
CA THR A 224 14.10 13.68 2.60
C THR A 224 14.46 12.33 3.21
N ARG A 225 14.66 12.28 4.51
CA ARG A 225 15.06 11.05 5.21
C ARG A 225 14.20 10.74 6.43
N ASN A 226 14.30 9.49 6.88
CA ASN A 226 13.54 8.98 8.01
C ASN A 226 12.02 9.08 7.78
N VAL A 227 11.55 8.42 6.71
CA VAL A 227 10.19 8.53 6.21
C VAL A 227 9.42 7.23 6.44
N VAL A 228 8.21 7.37 6.97
CA VAL A 228 7.22 6.28 7.02
C VAL A 228 5.93 6.75 6.36
N VAL A 229 5.45 5.99 5.38
CA VAL A 229 4.12 6.16 4.78
C VAL A 229 3.35 4.86 4.97
N ASP A 230 2.23 4.89 5.66
CA ASP A 230 1.47 3.70 6.04
C ASP A 230 -0.03 3.87 5.82
N GLY A 231 -0.66 2.88 5.17
CA GLY A 231 -2.11 2.78 5.04
C GLY A 231 -2.76 3.86 4.18
N CYS A 232 -2.04 4.47 3.24
CA CYS A 232 -2.55 5.56 2.42
C CYS A 232 -3.27 5.05 1.18
N THR A 233 -4.31 5.79 0.76
CA THR A 233 -5.02 5.61 -0.51
C THR A 233 -4.69 6.77 -1.44
N ILE A 234 -4.16 6.48 -2.64
CA ILE A 234 -3.59 7.50 -3.52
C ILE A 234 -4.18 7.35 -4.92
N LYS A 235 -4.87 8.38 -5.41
CA LYS A 235 -5.38 8.46 -6.77
C LYS A 235 -4.87 9.73 -7.43
N THR A 236 -4.12 9.58 -8.53
CA THR A 236 -3.40 10.68 -9.17
C THR A 236 -3.47 10.63 -10.69
N GLY A 237 -3.38 11.80 -11.30
CA GLY A 237 -3.25 11.94 -12.76
C GLY A 237 -1.79 11.85 -13.24
N ASP A 238 -0.83 11.95 -12.31
CA ASP A 238 0.60 11.74 -12.58
C ASP A 238 1.16 10.74 -11.53
N ASP A 239 2.39 10.85 -11.08
CA ASP A 239 3.02 9.86 -10.20
C ASP A 239 2.30 9.73 -8.85
N GLY A 240 2.09 8.50 -8.36
CA GLY A 240 1.57 8.26 -7.02
C GLY A 240 2.58 8.67 -5.95
N PHE A 241 3.80 8.20 -6.09
CA PHE A 241 4.96 8.63 -5.33
C PHE A 241 6.09 9.03 -6.27
N ALA A 242 6.73 10.15 -5.98
CA ALA A 242 7.99 10.57 -6.62
C ALA A 242 9.09 10.63 -5.56
N ILE A 243 9.99 9.63 -5.56
CA ILE A 243 11.14 9.56 -4.66
C ILE A 243 12.34 10.16 -5.39
N ARG A 244 12.73 11.33 -4.96
CA ARG A 244 13.57 12.24 -5.73
C ARG A 244 14.85 12.63 -4.99
N ALA A 245 15.83 13.10 -5.74
CA ALA A 245 17.03 13.74 -5.21
C ALA A 245 17.37 14.96 -6.06
N SER A 246 16.41 15.91 -6.10
CA SER A 246 16.43 17.00 -7.07
C SER A 246 17.25 18.20 -6.63
N CYS A 247 17.65 18.27 -5.35
CA CYS A 247 18.49 19.37 -4.87
C CYS A 247 19.84 19.40 -5.58
N LYS A 248 20.18 20.53 -6.16
CA LYS A 248 21.55 20.78 -6.59
C LYS A 248 22.47 20.80 -5.39
N GLN A 249 23.71 20.43 -5.59
CA GLN A 249 24.76 20.66 -4.57
C GLN A 249 24.98 22.14 -4.42
N THR A 250 24.24 22.77 -3.54
CA THR A 250 24.26 24.22 -3.34
C THR A 250 25.11 24.66 -2.15
N GLY A 251 25.85 23.72 -1.56
CA GLY A 251 26.62 23.99 -0.35
C GLY A 251 25.78 24.13 0.93
N HIS A 252 24.48 23.87 0.87
CA HIS A 252 23.67 23.79 2.08
C HIS A 252 24.01 22.52 2.86
N ALA A 253 24.43 22.68 4.09
CA ALA A 253 24.75 21.57 5.01
C ALA A 253 23.58 20.62 5.28
N GLU A 254 22.36 21.02 4.91
CA GLU A 254 21.12 20.29 5.13
C GLU A 254 20.72 19.41 3.94
N GLN A 255 21.48 19.43 2.84
CA GLN A 255 21.26 18.52 1.72
C GLN A 255 21.78 17.13 2.06
N HIS A 256 20.88 16.18 2.12
CA HIS A 256 21.20 14.79 2.38
C HIS A 256 20.59 13.87 1.32
N PRO A 257 21.03 12.63 1.22
CA PRO A 257 20.35 11.63 0.40
C PRO A 257 18.88 11.52 0.74
N CYS A 258 18.06 11.19 -0.26
CA CYS A 258 16.70 10.72 -0.03
C CYS A 258 16.79 9.28 0.45
N GLU A 259 16.62 9.02 1.76
CA GLU A 259 17.00 7.73 2.35
C GLU A 259 16.17 7.34 3.57
N SER A 260 16.27 6.07 3.97
CA SER A 260 15.56 5.51 5.12
C SER A 260 14.05 5.71 4.99
N ILE A 261 13.50 5.22 3.86
CA ILE A 261 12.09 5.39 3.49
C ILE A 261 11.39 4.06 3.58
N ARG A 262 10.24 4.03 4.25
CA ARG A 262 9.36 2.87 4.30
C ARG A 262 7.95 3.26 3.84
N ILE A 263 7.46 2.60 2.78
CA ILE A 263 6.12 2.76 2.22
C ILE A 263 5.40 1.43 2.39
N VAL A 264 4.31 1.40 3.16
CA VAL A 264 3.65 0.15 3.51
C VAL A 264 2.13 0.26 3.45
N ASN A 265 1.47 -0.85 3.10
CA ASN A 265 0.01 -0.97 3.14
C ASN A 265 -0.74 0.09 2.31
N CYS A 266 -0.10 0.63 1.27
CA CYS A 266 -0.70 1.68 0.45
C CYS A 266 -1.42 1.10 -0.75
N ASP A 267 -2.50 1.80 -1.16
CA ASP A 267 -3.31 1.48 -2.34
C ASP A 267 -3.21 2.64 -3.33
N VAL A 268 -2.67 2.38 -4.54
CA VAL A 268 -2.21 3.44 -5.45
C VAL A 268 -2.81 3.26 -6.84
N TRP A 269 -3.54 4.27 -7.31
CA TRP A 269 -3.97 4.45 -8.70
C TRP A 269 -3.26 5.65 -9.29
N SER A 270 -2.48 5.44 -10.34
CA SER A 270 -1.73 6.52 -10.97
C SER A 270 -1.87 6.44 -12.48
N CYS A 271 -2.05 7.58 -13.13
CA CYS A 271 -2.00 7.59 -14.60
C CYS A 271 -0.57 7.51 -15.14
N CYS A 272 0.44 7.66 -14.31
CA CYS A 272 1.86 7.60 -14.71
C CYS A 272 2.57 6.46 -13.96
N TYR A 273 3.40 6.75 -12.98
CA TYR A 273 4.08 5.75 -12.17
C TYR A 273 3.39 5.57 -10.83
N GLY A 274 3.17 4.35 -10.39
CA GLY A 274 2.79 4.09 -9.01
C GLY A 274 3.86 4.61 -8.05
N ILE A 275 5.13 4.27 -8.31
CA ILE A 275 6.30 4.91 -7.67
C ILE A 275 7.34 5.21 -8.75
N ARG A 276 7.83 6.44 -8.79
CA ARG A 276 9.00 6.84 -9.57
C ARG A 276 10.20 7.05 -8.66
N PHE A 277 11.30 6.38 -8.94
CA PHE A 277 12.60 6.62 -8.35
C PHE A 277 13.46 7.41 -9.33
N GLY A 278 14.02 8.54 -8.89
CA GLY A 278 14.90 9.35 -9.74
C GLY A 278 14.47 10.81 -9.78
N ILE A 279 14.88 11.49 -10.83
CA ILE A 279 14.78 12.95 -11.01
C ILE A 279 15.68 13.70 -10.04
N GLY A 280 16.70 14.35 -10.60
CA GLY A 280 17.70 15.12 -9.88
C GLY A 280 19.12 14.63 -10.11
N ILE A 281 20.01 14.92 -9.17
CA ILE A 281 21.45 14.68 -9.28
C ILE A 281 22.09 14.06 -8.03
N GLY A 282 21.27 13.78 -7.01
CA GLY A 282 21.71 13.26 -5.72
C GLY A 282 21.66 11.74 -5.62
N THR A 283 21.34 11.25 -4.42
CA THR A 283 21.24 9.80 -4.13
C THR A 283 19.89 9.50 -3.52
N VAL A 284 19.27 8.42 -4.00
CA VAL A 284 18.10 7.77 -3.40
C VAL A 284 18.52 6.39 -2.93
N ARG A 285 18.38 6.08 -1.66
CA ARG A 285 18.79 4.78 -1.13
C ARG A 285 18.00 4.32 0.10
N ASP A 286 18.15 3.05 0.42
CA ASP A 286 17.57 2.45 1.64
C ASP A 286 16.05 2.65 1.69
N VAL A 287 15.37 2.21 0.60
CA VAL A 287 13.92 2.30 0.47
C VAL A 287 13.28 0.92 0.51
N ALA A 288 12.30 0.75 1.38
CA ALA A 288 11.46 -0.43 1.47
C ALA A 288 10.01 -0.11 1.09
N VAL A 289 9.46 -0.87 0.14
CA VAL A 289 8.05 -0.81 -0.26
C VAL A 289 7.43 -2.18 0.03
N GLU A 290 6.44 -2.24 0.91
CA GLU A 290 5.94 -3.50 1.41
C GLU A 290 4.41 -3.54 1.43
N ASN A 291 3.84 -4.66 1.02
CA ASN A 291 2.39 -4.90 1.09
C ASN A 291 1.56 -3.78 0.45
N CYS A 292 2.02 -3.23 -0.68
CA CYS A 292 1.32 -2.19 -1.43
C CYS A 292 0.65 -2.76 -2.67
N ARG A 293 -0.39 -2.08 -3.12
CA ARG A 293 -1.15 -2.42 -4.31
C ARG A 293 -1.13 -1.24 -5.28
N PHE A 294 -0.76 -1.53 -6.52
CA PHE A 294 -0.69 -0.56 -7.60
C PHE A 294 -1.69 -0.96 -8.68
N HIS A 295 -2.61 -0.05 -9.00
CA HIS A 295 -3.69 -0.34 -9.93
C HIS A 295 -3.65 0.58 -11.13
N GLU A 296 -4.03 0.04 -12.28
CA GLU A 296 -4.34 0.82 -13.47
C GLU A 296 -3.28 1.90 -13.76
N SER A 297 -2.02 1.60 -13.48
CA SER A 297 -0.91 2.53 -13.69
C SER A 297 -0.27 2.29 -15.06
N ALA A 298 0.27 3.34 -15.66
CA ALA A 298 1.10 3.16 -16.84
C ALA A 298 2.29 2.28 -16.51
N ASN A 299 3.00 2.67 -15.48
CA ASN A 299 4.08 1.86 -14.91
C ASN A 299 3.85 1.69 -13.40
N GLY A 300 4.03 0.48 -12.88
CA GLY A 300 3.98 0.24 -11.44
C GLY A 300 5.14 0.93 -10.74
N ILE A 301 6.36 0.54 -11.06
CA ILE A 301 7.61 1.13 -10.53
C ILE A 301 8.46 1.61 -11.69
N GLY A 302 8.93 2.86 -11.61
CA GLY A 302 9.86 3.46 -12.56
C GLY A 302 11.20 3.82 -11.93
N PHE A 303 12.28 3.42 -12.59
CA PHE A 303 13.63 3.87 -12.26
C PHE A 303 14.10 4.84 -13.36
N ASN A 304 14.01 6.15 -13.09
CA ASN A 304 14.34 7.21 -14.05
C ASN A 304 15.54 8.02 -13.54
N PRO A 305 16.73 7.43 -13.44
CA PRO A 305 17.87 8.08 -12.79
C PRO A 305 18.38 9.31 -13.56
N ALA A 306 18.22 9.34 -14.86
CA ALA A 306 18.71 10.41 -15.72
C ALA A 306 17.58 10.95 -16.58
N TRP A 307 16.77 11.83 -16.00
CA TRP A 307 15.62 12.42 -16.66
C TRP A 307 16.00 13.44 -17.74
N ILE A 308 17.04 14.26 -17.49
CA ILE A 308 17.50 15.31 -18.40
C ILE A 308 18.67 14.77 -19.23
N PRO A 309 18.58 14.78 -20.57
CA PRO A 309 19.67 14.33 -21.41
C PRO A 309 20.98 15.08 -21.17
N GLY A 310 22.09 14.36 -21.10
CA GLY A 310 23.45 14.93 -20.97
C GLY A 310 23.80 15.52 -19.61
N LYS A 311 22.90 15.44 -18.61
CA LYS A 311 23.20 15.87 -17.23
C LYS A 311 23.47 14.69 -16.32
N LYS A 312 24.15 14.95 -15.18
CA LYS A 312 24.28 13.98 -14.10
C LYS A 312 22.89 13.53 -13.64
N GLY A 313 22.74 12.24 -13.42
CA GLY A 313 21.52 11.65 -12.88
C GLY A 313 21.65 11.28 -11.41
N VAL A 314 20.64 10.57 -10.93
CA VAL A 314 20.51 10.10 -9.55
C VAL A 314 21.21 8.75 -9.38
N TYR A 315 21.81 8.52 -8.23
CA TYR A 315 22.28 7.22 -7.79
C TYR A 315 21.17 6.54 -6.95
N ILE A 316 20.60 5.45 -7.46
CA ILE A 316 19.51 4.69 -6.85
C ILE A 316 20.08 3.38 -6.35
N GLU A 317 20.03 3.16 -5.03
CA GLU A 317 20.72 2.04 -4.40
C GLU A 317 19.91 1.43 -3.26
N ASN A 318 20.01 0.10 -3.09
CA ASN A 318 19.39 -0.63 -1.99
C ASN A 318 17.88 -0.38 -1.86
N ILE A 319 17.13 -0.77 -2.91
CA ILE A 319 15.67 -0.67 -2.96
C ILE A 319 15.07 -2.06 -2.82
N ARG A 320 14.20 -2.26 -1.86
CA ARG A 320 13.47 -3.50 -1.67
C ARG A 320 11.97 -3.30 -1.85
N ILE A 321 11.38 -4.06 -2.74
CA ILE A 321 9.94 -4.12 -2.99
C ILE A 321 9.47 -5.53 -2.66
N SER A 322 8.59 -5.68 -1.67
CA SER A 322 8.16 -7.00 -1.22
C SER A 322 6.65 -7.09 -1.00
N ARG A 323 6.07 -8.24 -1.31
CA ARG A 323 4.65 -8.54 -1.12
C ARG A 323 3.71 -7.51 -1.78
N CYS A 324 4.14 -6.95 -2.91
CA CYS A 324 3.37 -5.95 -3.65
C CYS A 324 2.61 -6.58 -4.81
N ALA A 325 1.43 -6.03 -5.10
CA ALA A 325 0.61 -6.41 -6.24
C ALA A 325 0.54 -5.27 -7.25
N PHE A 326 0.79 -5.58 -8.52
CA PHE A 326 0.70 -4.66 -9.64
C PHE A 326 -0.42 -5.14 -10.56
N GLN A 327 -1.56 -4.47 -10.50
CA GLN A 327 -2.79 -4.88 -11.19
C GLN A 327 -3.10 -3.96 -12.36
N GLU A 328 -3.30 -4.55 -13.53
CA GLU A 328 -3.62 -3.79 -14.74
C GLU A 328 -2.63 -2.67 -15.09
N CYS A 329 -1.34 -2.91 -14.86
CA CYS A 329 -0.30 -1.99 -15.28
C CYS A 329 0.05 -2.21 -16.77
N ALA A 330 0.33 -1.15 -17.52
CA ALA A 330 0.84 -1.33 -18.86
C ALA A 330 2.21 -2.01 -18.79
N ARG A 331 3.09 -1.54 -17.93
CA ARG A 331 4.37 -2.16 -17.58
C ARG A 331 4.57 -2.15 -16.05
N PRO A 332 4.87 -3.27 -15.41
CA PRO A 332 4.94 -3.32 -13.95
C PRO A 332 6.21 -2.67 -13.40
N VAL A 333 7.32 -2.83 -14.09
CA VAL A 333 8.61 -2.22 -13.74
C VAL A 333 9.29 -1.72 -15.01
N ASP A 334 9.77 -0.49 -14.96
CA ASP A 334 10.48 0.17 -16.04
C ASP A 334 11.75 0.86 -15.54
N SER A 335 12.79 0.90 -16.36
CA SER A 335 13.88 1.83 -16.15
C SER A 335 14.17 2.59 -17.44
N ASN A 336 14.44 3.86 -17.33
CA ASN A 336 14.77 4.71 -18.45
C ASN A 336 15.80 5.76 -18.04
N ALA A 337 16.96 5.76 -18.68
CA ALA A 337 18.00 6.72 -18.46
C ALA A 337 18.33 7.45 -19.78
N ARG A 338 18.52 8.78 -19.70
CA ARG A 338 18.78 9.64 -20.86
C ARG A 338 20.19 10.24 -20.87
N SER A 339 21.04 9.85 -19.94
CA SER A 339 22.45 10.22 -19.85
C SER A 339 23.26 9.05 -19.31
N ASP A 340 24.59 9.21 -19.24
CA ASP A 340 25.51 8.14 -18.85
C ASP A 340 26.01 8.26 -17.39
N ASP A 341 25.76 9.36 -16.69
CA ASP A 341 26.19 9.53 -15.30
C ASP A 341 25.02 9.28 -14.32
N TRP A 342 24.77 8.03 -14.05
CA TRP A 342 23.74 7.56 -13.12
C TRP A 342 24.10 6.19 -12.54
N ARG A 343 23.34 5.74 -11.54
CA ARG A 343 23.48 4.38 -10.99
C ARG A 343 22.15 3.82 -10.57
N ILE A 344 21.91 2.55 -10.87
CA ILE A 344 20.85 1.71 -10.31
C ILE A 344 21.53 0.42 -9.83
N ARG A 345 21.50 0.13 -8.53
CA ARG A 345 22.06 -1.11 -8.01
C ARG A 345 21.35 -1.61 -6.76
N ASP A 346 21.55 -2.92 -6.51
CA ASP A 346 21.03 -3.59 -5.31
C ASP A 346 19.51 -3.45 -5.17
N ILE A 347 18.79 -3.84 -6.24
CA ILE A 347 17.34 -3.78 -6.32
C ILE A 347 16.76 -5.18 -6.10
N THR A 348 15.83 -5.33 -5.17
CA THR A 348 15.18 -6.61 -4.88
C THR A 348 13.67 -6.49 -4.97
N PHE A 349 13.07 -7.38 -5.76
CA PHE A 349 11.64 -7.66 -5.76
C PHE A 349 11.43 -9.06 -5.16
N GLU A 350 10.58 -9.16 -4.14
CA GLU A 350 10.33 -10.40 -3.44
C GLU A 350 8.84 -10.59 -3.20
N ASP A 351 8.32 -11.78 -3.51
CA ASP A 351 6.91 -12.15 -3.33
C ASP A 351 5.92 -11.19 -4.03
N CYS A 352 6.31 -10.62 -5.17
CA CYS A 352 5.51 -9.66 -5.90
C CYS A 352 4.69 -10.33 -7.00
N ARG A 353 3.49 -9.77 -7.25
CA ARG A 353 2.60 -10.21 -8.32
C ARG A 353 2.41 -9.10 -9.35
N PHE A 354 2.62 -9.43 -10.60
CA PHE A 354 2.50 -8.49 -11.70
C PHE A 354 1.41 -8.93 -12.69
N GLU A 355 0.45 -8.06 -12.95
CA GLU A 355 -0.51 -8.21 -14.05
C GLU A 355 -0.32 -7.08 -15.04
N SER A 356 0.12 -7.39 -16.27
CA SER A 356 0.58 -6.35 -17.18
C SER A 356 0.50 -6.75 -18.65
N LEU A 357 0.37 -5.75 -19.54
CA LEU A 357 0.49 -5.94 -20.99
C LEU A 357 1.92 -6.27 -21.38
N GLN A 358 2.88 -5.54 -20.81
CA GLN A 358 4.29 -5.62 -21.16
C GLN A 358 5.09 -6.29 -20.06
N PRO A 359 6.19 -6.94 -20.37
CA PRO A 359 7.09 -7.50 -19.36
C PRO A 359 7.79 -6.40 -18.54
N ILE A 360 8.41 -6.82 -17.46
CA ILE A 360 9.39 -6.01 -16.74
C ILE A 360 10.50 -5.64 -17.72
N ALA A 361 10.91 -4.38 -17.76
CA ALA A 361 11.94 -3.92 -18.64
C ALA A 361 12.98 -3.04 -17.95
N PHE A 362 14.25 -3.29 -18.25
CA PHE A 362 15.34 -2.41 -17.93
C PHE A 362 15.97 -1.95 -19.23
N SER A 363 15.90 -0.64 -19.49
CA SER A 363 16.52 -0.03 -20.65
C SER A 363 17.51 1.04 -20.22
N SER A 364 18.68 1.04 -20.83
CA SER A 364 19.73 1.99 -20.52
C SER A 364 20.58 2.25 -21.77
N PRO A 365 21.27 3.40 -21.85
CA PRO A 365 22.33 3.57 -22.83
C PRO A 365 23.34 2.44 -22.76
N ALA A 366 23.97 2.12 -23.86
CA ALA A 366 24.88 0.98 -23.99
C ALA A 366 26.09 1.00 -23.01
N SER A 367 26.41 2.16 -22.44
CA SER A 367 27.59 2.35 -21.58
C SER A 367 27.36 1.99 -20.11
N ARG A 368 26.11 1.98 -19.62
CA ARG A 368 25.78 1.65 -18.22
C ARG A 368 24.54 0.78 -18.11
N HIS A 369 24.56 -0.09 -17.12
CA HIS A 369 23.48 -1.04 -16.86
C HIS A 369 23.15 -1.04 -15.36
N PRO A 370 21.88 -1.33 -14.99
CA PRO A 370 21.56 -1.66 -13.61
C PRO A 370 22.36 -2.87 -13.13
N GLU A 371 22.69 -2.89 -11.85
CA GLU A 371 23.54 -3.91 -11.22
C GLU A 371 22.83 -4.57 -10.04
N ASN A 372 23.05 -5.88 -9.85
CA ASN A 372 22.53 -6.65 -8.72
C ASN A 372 21.00 -6.52 -8.58
N VAL A 373 20.27 -6.85 -9.64
CA VAL A 373 18.80 -6.86 -9.61
C VAL A 373 18.32 -8.29 -9.34
N THR A 374 17.52 -8.46 -8.31
CA THR A 374 16.99 -9.77 -7.91
C THR A 374 15.46 -9.75 -7.93
N PHE A 375 14.88 -10.75 -8.58
CA PHE A 375 13.48 -11.12 -8.46
C PHE A 375 13.40 -12.47 -7.78
N ARG A 376 12.66 -12.57 -6.66
CA ARG A 376 12.48 -13.81 -5.91
C ARG A 376 11.01 -14.07 -5.66
N ASN A 377 10.56 -15.29 -5.93
CA ASN A 377 9.17 -15.74 -5.72
C ASN A 377 8.13 -14.85 -6.39
N CYS A 378 8.47 -14.17 -7.47
CA CYS A 378 7.58 -13.25 -8.15
C CYS A 378 6.78 -13.96 -9.24
N THR A 379 5.59 -13.45 -9.53
CA THR A 379 4.77 -13.97 -10.63
C THR A 379 4.35 -12.86 -11.56
N ARG A 380 4.20 -13.18 -12.85
CA ARG A 380 3.67 -12.26 -13.83
C ARG A 380 2.58 -12.92 -14.66
N LYS A 381 1.40 -12.30 -14.64
CA LYS A 381 0.30 -12.62 -15.54
C LYS A 381 0.31 -11.66 -16.71
N HIS A 382 0.35 -12.22 -17.93
CA HIS A 382 0.20 -11.45 -19.13
C HIS A 382 -1.26 -11.03 -19.31
N LEU A 383 -1.50 -9.78 -19.61
CA LEU A 383 -2.81 -9.26 -19.99
C LEU A 383 -2.83 -8.95 -21.47
N ASP A 384 -3.92 -9.29 -22.15
CA ASP A 384 -4.12 -8.96 -23.55
C ASP A 384 -4.65 -7.54 -23.73
N VAL A 385 -5.37 -7.02 -22.76
CA VAL A 385 -6.03 -5.71 -22.76
C VAL A 385 -5.98 -5.12 -21.35
N LEU A 386 -5.89 -3.80 -21.24
CA LEU A 386 -6.18 -3.07 -19.99
C LEU A 386 -7.63 -2.60 -20.01
N ARG A 387 -8.31 -2.64 -18.86
CA ARG A 387 -9.68 -2.11 -18.72
C ARG A 387 -9.69 -0.60 -18.88
N VAL A 388 -8.65 0.06 -18.38
CA VAL A 388 -8.51 1.51 -18.43
C VAL A 388 -7.40 1.87 -19.40
N ARG A 389 -7.74 2.64 -20.43
CA ARG A 389 -6.77 3.12 -21.42
C ARG A 389 -6.21 4.46 -20.97
N HIS A 390 -5.17 4.43 -20.16
CA HIS A 390 -4.52 5.65 -19.67
C HIS A 390 -3.35 6.10 -20.53
N HIS A 391 -2.92 5.32 -21.52
CA HIS A 391 -1.72 5.65 -22.27
C HIS A 391 -1.87 5.36 -23.76
N ARG A 392 -1.45 6.31 -24.59
CA ARG A 392 -0.83 5.96 -25.85
C ARG A 392 0.22 4.93 -25.52
N GLY A 393 0.01 3.73 -26.05
CA GLY A 393 0.89 2.62 -25.76
C GLY A 393 2.33 3.06 -25.80
N TRP A 394 2.97 3.06 -24.68
CA TRP A 394 4.41 3.05 -24.65
C TRP A 394 4.79 1.88 -25.54
N GLY A 395 5.41 2.19 -26.69
CA GLY A 395 5.51 1.31 -27.86
C GLY A 395 6.32 0.02 -27.70
N GLY A 396 6.17 -0.63 -26.54
CA GLY A 396 6.78 -1.91 -26.25
C GLY A 396 5.94 -3.06 -26.78
N LYS A 397 6.60 -4.08 -27.32
CA LYS A 397 5.95 -5.30 -27.79
C LYS A 397 5.27 -6.00 -26.60
N ARG A 398 4.00 -6.38 -26.77
CA ARG A 398 3.33 -7.29 -25.86
C ARG A 398 4.09 -8.61 -25.83
N SER A 399 4.41 -9.11 -24.66
CA SER A 399 5.19 -10.33 -24.53
C SER A 399 4.81 -11.08 -23.27
N LYS A 400 4.75 -12.40 -23.35
CA LYS A 400 4.53 -13.30 -22.22
C LYS A 400 5.79 -13.51 -21.36
N LYS A 401 6.94 -12.98 -21.77
CA LYS A 401 8.18 -13.09 -20.99
C LYS A 401 8.03 -12.41 -19.64
N PHE A 402 8.66 -12.96 -18.60
CA PHE A 402 8.70 -12.35 -17.28
C PHE A 402 9.46 -11.01 -17.32
N ILE A 403 10.64 -11.01 -17.93
CA ILE A 403 11.51 -9.84 -18.09
C ILE A 403 11.99 -9.72 -19.53
N GLU A 404 12.11 -8.50 -20.01
CA GLU A 404 12.64 -8.16 -21.33
C GLU A 404 13.43 -6.84 -21.25
N GLY A 405 14.36 -6.62 -22.17
CA GLY A 405 15.09 -5.36 -22.28
C GLY A 405 16.60 -5.49 -22.13
N GLY A 406 17.27 -4.37 -21.89
CA GLY A 406 18.72 -4.25 -21.93
C GLY A 406 19.45 -5.08 -20.87
N PRO A 407 20.77 -5.16 -20.99
CA PRO A 407 21.56 -5.94 -20.05
C PRO A 407 21.46 -5.38 -18.62
N VAL A 408 21.40 -6.30 -17.66
CA VAL A 408 21.50 -6.04 -16.24
C VAL A 408 22.68 -6.85 -15.74
N THR A 409 23.65 -6.21 -15.08
CA THR A 409 24.79 -6.90 -14.50
C THR A 409 24.33 -7.63 -13.24
N ASN A 410 24.60 -8.94 -13.18
CA ASN A 410 24.20 -9.80 -12.06
C ASN A 410 22.66 -9.78 -11.82
N LEU A 411 21.89 -10.06 -12.87
CA LEU A 411 20.45 -10.31 -12.77
C LEU A 411 20.20 -11.69 -12.18
N ARG A 412 19.39 -11.76 -11.12
CA ARG A 412 18.93 -13.02 -10.52
C ARG A 412 17.42 -13.10 -10.63
N VAL A 413 16.91 -14.20 -11.15
CA VAL A 413 15.49 -14.52 -11.24
C VAL A 413 15.29 -15.88 -10.58
N GLU A 414 14.87 -15.86 -9.32
CA GLU A 414 14.79 -17.03 -8.46
C GLU A 414 13.33 -17.37 -8.21
N ASN A 415 12.91 -18.59 -8.58
CA ASN A 415 11.55 -19.09 -8.38
C ASN A 415 10.46 -18.14 -8.91
N CYS A 416 10.71 -17.48 -10.04
CA CYS A 416 9.75 -16.60 -10.69
C CYS A 416 9.13 -17.29 -11.90
N LEU A 417 7.81 -17.35 -11.94
CA LEU A 417 7.06 -18.02 -12.98
C LEU A 417 6.03 -17.07 -13.61
N PRO A 418 5.75 -17.19 -14.91
CA PRO A 418 4.51 -16.69 -15.47
C PRO A 418 3.34 -17.29 -14.66
N SER A 419 2.34 -16.48 -14.28
CA SER A 419 1.24 -16.96 -13.42
C SER A 419 0.36 -18.03 -14.07
N ASP A 420 0.37 -18.10 -15.40
CA ASP A 420 -0.28 -19.12 -16.22
C ASP A 420 0.48 -20.47 -16.23
N GLU A 421 1.72 -20.51 -15.77
CA GLU A 421 2.51 -21.73 -15.59
C GLU A 421 2.46 -22.29 -14.17
N ARG A 422 1.80 -21.62 -13.22
CA ARG A 422 1.56 -22.20 -11.88
C ARG A 422 0.78 -23.49 -12.01
N LYS A 423 1.34 -24.56 -11.46
CA LYS A 423 0.75 -25.89 -11.53
C LYS A 423 -0.40 -26.11 -10.53
N GLY A 424 -0.57 -25.21 -9.56
CA GLY A 424 -1.62 -25.30 -8.54
C GLY A 424 -1.34 -24.38 -7.36
N VAL A 425 -2.29 -24.26 -6.43
CA VAL A 425 -2.19 -23.42 -5.23
C VAL A 425 -2.64 -24.23 -4.00
N LEU A 426 -1.84 -24.22 -2.94
CA LEU A 426 -2.25 -24.67 -1.61
C LEU A 426 -2.49 -23.41 -0.74
N VAL A 427 -3.73 -23.20 -0.34
CA VAL A 427 -4.10 -22.14 0.61
C VAL A 427 -4.08 -22.73 2.00
N LEU A 428 -3.11 -22.34 2.81
CA LEU A 428 -2.89 -22.92 4.13
C LEU A 428 -3.28 -21.95 5.23
N SER A 429 -3.97 -22.44 6.27
CA SER A 429 -4.39 -21.62 7.40
C SER A 429 -4.35 -22.34 8.74
N PHE A 430 -4.27 -21.56 9.81
CA PHE A 430 -4.24 -22.03 11.20
C PHE A 430 -5.11 -21.15 12.07
N ASP A 431 -5.85 -21.77 13.00
CA ASP A 431 -6.87 -21.12 13.81
C ASP A 431 -6.49 -20.99 15.28
N ASP A 432 -7.25 -20.16 16.00
CA ASP A 432 -7.25 -19.90 17.45
C ASP A 432 -6.14 -18.98 17.96
N ARG A 433 -5.42 -19.40 19.01
CA ARG A 433 -4.36 -18.61 19.68
C ARG A 433 -3.10 -19.44 19.96
N ASN A 434 -2.75 -20.34 19.06
CA ASN A 434 -1.59 -21.21 19.22
C ASN A 434 -0.26 -20.48 18.94
N PHE A 435 -0.09 -19.30 19.51
CA PHE A 435 0.95 -18.32 19.19
C PHE A 435 2.36 -18.88 19.28
N ASN A 436 2.68 -19.61 20.36
CA ASN A 436 4.01 -20.19 20.55
C ASN A 436 4.32 -21.24 19.48
N ASP A 437 3.34 -22.05 19.10
CA ASP A 437 3.51 -23.10 18.10
C ASP A 437 3.70 -22.48 16.71
N TRP A 438 2.89 -21.46 16.39
CA TRP A 438 3.01 -20.75 15.12
C TRP A 438 4.36 -20.09 14.94
N VAL A 439 4.83 -19.38 15.98
CA VAL A 439 6.14 -18.72 15.96
C VAL A 439 7.29 -19.70 15.83
N LYS A 440 7.20 -20.86 16.51
CA LYS A 440 8.21 -21.94 16.38
C LYS A 440 8.23 -22.58 15.00
N ALA A 441 7.10 -22.60 14.29
CA ALA A 441 7.02 -23.17 12.96
C ALA A 441 7.49 -22.22 11.83
N MET A 442 7.67 -20.91 12.09
CA MET A 442 8.07 -19.94 11.08
C MET A 442 9.35 -20.33 10.29
N PRO A 443 10.42 -20.85 10.90
CA PRO A 443 11.61 -21.26 10.14
C PRO A 443 11.32 -22.35 9.10
N LEU A 444 10.29 -23.19 9.34
CA LEU A 444 9.90 -24.21 8.39
C LEU A 444 9.21 -23.61 7.16
N PHE A 445 8.35 -22.63 7.35
CA PHE A 445 7.74 -21.89 6.25
C PHE A 445 8.81 -21.15 5.42
N GLU A 446 9.73 -20.48 6.07
CA GLU A 446 10.86 -19.78 5.41
C GLU A 446 11.71 -20.75 4.57
N LYS A 447 12.05 -21.94 5.11
CA LYS A 447 12.82 -22.99 4.42
C LYS A 447 12.20 -23.37 3.05
N TYR A 448 10.88 -23.38 2.97
CA TYR A 448 10.16 -23.80 1.76
C TYR A 448 9.63 -22.63 0.93
N GLY A 449 9.83 -21.38 1.37
CA GLY A 449 9.29 -20.18 0.72
C GLY A 449 7.76 -20.18 0.70
N ALA A 450 7.15 -20.63 1.79
CA ALA A 450 5.72 -20.85 1.94
C ALA A 450 5.11 -19.84 2.92
N HIS A 451 3.87 -19.44 2.65
CA HIS A 451 3.11 -18.59 3.55
C HIS A 451 1.77 -19.24 3.94
N ALA A 452 1.20 -18.77 5.02
CA ALA A 452 -0.09 -19.24 5.53
C ALA A 452 -0.89 -18.08 6.11
N THR A 453 -2.16 -18.30 6.41
CA THR A 453 -2.98 -17.37 7.19
C THR A 453 -3.14 -17.87 8.62
N PHE A 454 -3.00 -16.97 9.57
CA PHE A 454 -3.23 -17.23 10.99
C PHE A 454 -4.46 -16.48 11.47
N PHE A 455 -5.53 -17.19 11.75
CA PHE A 455 -6.80 -16.62 12.19
C PHE A 455 -6.85 -16.55 13.71
N VAL A 456 -6.84 -15.33 14.25
CA VAL A 456 -6.74 -15.10 15.70
C VAL A 456 -8.13 -15.02 16.32
N CYS A 457 -8.39 -15.91 17.28
CA CYS A 457 -9.57 -15.92 18.14
C CYS A 457 -9.31 -15.13 19.43
N GLY A 458 -10.36 -14.58 20.03
CA GLY A 458 -10.27 -13.88 21.31
C GLY A 458 -9.80 -12.43 21.20
N PRO A 459 -9.49 -11.78 22.33
CA PRO A 459 -9.08 -10.38 22.34
C PRO A 459 -7.75 -10.16 21.63
N ILE A 460 -7.63 -9.08 20.89
CA ILE A 460 -6.36 -8.66 20.26
C ILE A 460 -5.60 -7.83 21.30
N ASP A 461 -5.04 -8.51 22.26
CA ASP A 461 -4.20 -7.94 23.32
C ASP A 461 -2.75 -7.72 22.86
N GLY A 462 -1.89 -7.26 23.77
CA GLY A 462 -0.50 -6.96 23.45
C GLY A 462 0.31 -8.18 22.99
N GLU A 463 -0.05 -9.40 23.39
CA GLU A 463 0.57 -10.64 22.90
C GLU A 463 0.12 -10.93 21.47
N ALA A 464 -1.19 -10.89 21.22
CA ALA A 464 -1.76 -11.08 19.89
C ALA A 464 -1.14 -10.08 18.88
N VAL A 465 -1.08 -8.80 19.24
CA VAL A 465 -0.47 -7.77 18.39
C VAL A 465 0.98 -8.09 18.04
N ARG A 466 1.80 -8.48 19.03
CA ARG A 466 3.21 -8.82 18.78
C ARG A 466 3.35 -10.01 17.83
N VAL A 467 2.54 -11.05 18.04
CA VAL A 467 2.60 -12.26 17.20
C VAL A 467 2.08 -11.96 15.80
N MET A 468 0.94 -11.29 15.67
CA MET A 468 0.37 -10.93 14.37
C MET A 468 1.34 -10.07 13.54
N LYS A 469 2.00 -9.09 14.16
CA LYS A 469 3.03 -8.29 13.49
C LYS A 469 4.20 -9.15 13.03
N ARG A 470 4.72 -10.01 13.91
CA ARG A 470 5.82 -10.91 13.57
C ARG A 470 5.48 -11.85 12.40
N LEU A 471 4.28 -12.41 12.40
CA LEU A 471 3.78 -13.26 11.31
C LEU A 471 3.65 -12.45 10.01
N SER A 472 3.08 -11.26 10.08
CA SER A 472 2.93 -10.37 8.92
C SER A 472 4.28 -9.92 8.36
N GLU A 473 5.25 -9.59 9.22
CA GLU A 473 6.62 -9.24 8.82
C GLU A 473 7.34 -10.40 8.13
N ALA A 474 6.99 -11.63 8.47
CA ALA A 474 7.50 -12.84 7.82
C ALA A 474 6.76 -13.20 6.52
N GLY A 475 5.79 -12.40 6.08
CA GLY A 475 5.04 -12.61 4.84
C GLY A 475 3.75 -13.40 4.99
N HIS A 476 3.40 -13.82 6.20
CA HIS A 476 2.14 -14.52 6.44
C HIS A 476 0.96 -13.55 6.48
N SER A 477 -0.21 -14.04 6.08
CA SER A 477 -1.48 -13.32 6.29
C SER A 477 -1.96 -13.49 7.74
N VAL A 478 -2.64 -12.49 8.27
CA VAL A 478 -3.33 -12.58 9.56
C VAL A 478 -4.79 -12.23 9.39
N GLY A 479 -5.67 -12.96 10.07
CA GLY A 479 -7.11 -12.80 9.96
C GLY A 479 -7.80 -12.91 11.33
N LEU A 480 -9.11 -12.72 11.35
CA LEU A 480 -9.93 -12.79 12.57
C LEU A 480 -10.72 -14.07 12.65
N HIS A 481 -10.97 -14.54 13.87
CA HIS A 481 -11.73 -15.76 14.17
C HIS A 481 -12.81 -15.56 15.24
N GLY A 482 -13.27 -14.32 15.42
CA GLY A 482 -14.28 -13.95 16.42
C GLY A 482 -13.70 -13.72 17.82
N LEU A 483 -14.31 -12.80 18.56
CA LEU A 483 -13.85 -12.43 19.91
C LEU A 483 -14.15 -13.53 20.93
N ARG A 484 -15.32 -14.17 20.84
CA ARG A 484 -15.78 -15.23 21.77
C ARG A 484 -15.94 -16.59 21.10
N HIS A 485 -15.44 -16.73 19.87
CA HIS A 485 -15.58 -17.94 19.08
C HIS A 485 -17.05 -18.35 18.84
N ALA A 486 -17.95 -17.38 18.74
CA ALA A 486 -19.38 -17.62 18.57
C ALA A 486 -19.71 -18.11 17.16
N ASN A 487 -20.64 -19.08 17.08
CA ASN A 487 -21.20 -19.50 15.80
C ASN A 487 -21.95 -18.32 15.16
N ALA A 488 -21.49 -17.86 14.01
CA ALA A 488 -22.01 -16.66 13.36
C ALA A 488 -23.50 -16.79 13.00
N ASP A 489 -23.91 -17.91 12.40
CA ASP A 489 -25.30 -18.13 11.99
C ASP A 489 -26.26 -18.13 13.19
N GLU A 490 -25.91 -18.87 14.24
CA GLU A 490 -26.73 -18.97 15.44
C GLU A 490 -26.81 -17.63 16.18
N ALA A 491 -25.67 -16.98 16.37
CA ALA A 491 -25.60 -15.71 17.08
C ALA A 491 -26.28 -14.56 16.32
N ILE A 492 -26.20 -14.55 14.98
CA ILE A 492 -26.89 -13.56 14.14
C ILE A 492 -28.41 -13.82 14.16
N ALA A 493 -28.81 -15.09 14.10
CA ALA A 493 -30.24 -15.44 14.19
C ALA A 493 -30.84 -15.10 15.56
N GLU A 494 -30.06 -15.22 16.65
CA GLU A 494 -30.54 -14.94 18.01
C GLU A 494 -30.60 -13.42 18.30
N LYS A 495 -29.55 -12.68 17.99
CA LYS A 495 -29.38 -11.27 18.44
C LYS A 495 -29.27 -10.23 17.34
N GLY A 496 -29.30 -10.65 16.08
CA GLY A 496 -29.21 -9.77 14.93
C GLY A 496 -27.78 -9.45 14.49
N ALA A 497 -27.63 -9.10 13.22
CA ALA A 497 -26.36 -8.89 12.55
C ALA A 497 -25.56 -7.72 13.15
N ASP A 498 -26.21 -6.61 13.47
CA ASP A 498 -25.56 -5.41 13.98
C ASP A 498 -24.95 -5.64 15.38
N LEU A 499 -25.68 -6.37 16.24
CA LEU A 499 -25.19 -6.67 17.58
C LEU A 499 -24.07 -7.70 17.53
N TYR A 500 -24.19 -8.72 16.66
CA TYR A 500 -23.08 -9.65 16.43
C TYR A 500 -21.82 -8.95 15.94
N TYR A 501 -21.94 -8.05 14.96
CA TYR A 501 -20.80 -7.26 14.48
C TYR A 501 -20.14 -6.47 15.60
N LYS A 502 -20.93 -5.74 16.37
CA LYS A 502 -20.46 -4.89 17.47
C LYS A 502 -19.77 -5.68 18.59
N GLU A 503 -20.22 -6.91 18.85
CA GLU A 503 -19.71 -7.72 19.95
C GLU A 503 -18.58 -8.68 19.57
N GLU A 504 -18.57 -9.20 18.34
CA GLU A 504 -17.62 -10.25 17.90
C GLU A 504 -16.55 -9.73 16.94
N ILE A 505 -16.88 -8.77 16.08
CA ILE A 505 -16.02 -8.36 14.97
C ILE A 505 -15.37 -7.01 15.22
N GLU A 506 -16.16 -6.00 15.57
CA GLU A 506 -15.69 -4.61 15.72
C GLU A 506 -14.55 -4.47 16.75
N PRO A 507 -14.61 -5.10 17.94
CA PRO A 507 -13.53 -4.98 18.92
C PRO A 507 -12.20 -5.51 18.42
N GLN A 508 -12.21 -6.62 17.69
CA GLN A 508 -11.00 -7.19 17.10
C GLN A 508 -10.48 -6.30 15.95
N ARG A 509 -11.36 -5.82 15.08
CA ARG A 509 -10.98 -4.92 13.97
C ARG A 509 -10.39 -3.61 14.48
N GLU A 510 -11.02 -3.02 15.49
CA GLU A 510 -10.54 -1.78 16.08
C GLU A 510 -9.18 -1.95 16.75
N ALA A 511 -8.98 -3.02 17.51
CA ALA A 511 -7.68 -3.32 18.11
C ALA A 511 -6.59 -3.54 17.04
N CYS A 512 -6.91 -4.25 15.95
CA CYS A 512 -6.01 -4.41 14.82
C CYS A 512 -5.72 -3.08 14.11
N ARG A 513 -6.73 -2.22 13.93
CA ARG A 513 -6.58 -0.89 13.34
C ARG A 513 -5.64 -0.02 14.17
N VAL A 514 -5.87 0.04 15.49
CA VAL A 514 -5.01 0.80 16.42
C VAL A 514 -3.59 0.25 16.44
N ALA A 515 -3.43 -1.06 16.33
CA ALA A 515 -2.13 -1.72 16.30
C ALA A 515 -1.45 -1.69 14.91
N TYR A 516 -2.10 -1.14 13.88
CA TYR A 516 -1.63 -1.16 12.48
C TYR A 516 -1.35 -2.57 11.96
N VAL A 517 -2.24 -3.51 12.27
CA VAL A 517 -2.22 -4.87 11.74
C VAL A 517 -3.34 -4.99 10.69
N PRO A 518 -3.01 -5.10 9.40
CA PRO A 518 -4.03 -5.23 8.37
C PRO A 518 -4.71 -6.60 8.48
N VAL A 519 -6.05 -6.60 8.52
CA VAL A 519 -6.85 -7.83 8.51
C VAL A 519 -7.93 -7.70 7.44
N LYS A 520 -7.94 -8.66 6.50
CA LYS A 520 -8.87 -8.67 5.35
C LYS A 520 -9.72 -9.92 5.29
N SER A 521 -9.37 -10.93 6.07
CA SER A 521 -10.01 -12.25 6.03
C SER A 521 -10.59 -12.65 7.38
N PHE A 522 -11.61 -13.50 7.35
CA PHE A 522 -12.27 -14.04 8.53
C PHE A 522 -12.46 -15.55 8.39
N ALA A 523 -12.18 -16.30 9.45
CA ALA A 523 -12.54 -17.69 9.55
C ALA A 523 -13.76 -17.83 10.45
N TYR A 524 -14.78 -18.56 9.99
CA TYR A 524 -15.97 -18.81 10.80
C TYR A 524 -15.68 -19.81 11.90
N PRO A 525 -15.94 -19.45 13.18
CA PRO A 525 -15.89 -20.40 14.28
C PRO A 525 -16.71 -21.65 13.99
N ASN A 526 -16.18 -22.82 14.35
CA ASN A 526 -16.79 -24.12 14.05
C ASN A 526 -17.11 -24.36 12.57
N CYS A 527 -16.51 -23.59 11.67
CA CYS A 527 -16.74 -23.65 10.23
C CYS A 527 -18.21 -23.47 9.81
N ARG A 528 -19.08 -22.93 10.66
CA ARG A 528 -20.52 -22.81 10.41
C ARG A 528 -20.85 -21.44 9.83
N ARG A 529 -21.56 -21.44 8.74
CA ARG A 529 -21.96 -20.27 7.97
C ARG A 529 -23.15 -20.57 7.06
N SER A 530 -23.79 -19.51 6.59
CA SER A 530 -24.81 -19.52 5.53
C SER A 530 -24.45 -18.53 4.41
N ASP A 531 -25.21 -18.53 3.34
CA ASP A 531 -25.05 -17.53 2.27
C ASP A 531 -25.44 -16.14 2.76
N GLU A 532 -26.38 -16.05 3.69
CA GLU A 532 -26.80 -14.82 4.36
C GLU A 532 -25.67 -14.23 5.22
N THR A 533 -24.99 -15.06 6.01
CA THR A 533 -23.82 -14.61 6.78
C THR A 533 -22.67 -14.21 5.86
N ASP A 534 -22.41 -14.93 4.78
CA ASP A 534 -21.40 -14.54 3.79
C ASP A 534 -21.68 -13.15 3.18
N ALA A 535 -22.96 -12.84 2.88
CA ALA A 535 -23.36 -11.54 2.37
C ALA A 535 -23.10 -10.41 3.38
N LEU A 536 -23.34 -10.65 4.67
CA LEU A 536 -23.05 -9.70 5.75
C LEU A 536 -21.54 -9.44 5.88
N PHE A 537 -20.72 -10.47 5.89
CA PHE A 537 -19.26 -10.32 5.99
C PHE A 537 -18.69 -9.60 4.79
N ARG A 538 -19.23 -9.82 3.60
CA ARG A 538 -18.88 -9.03 2.41
C ARG A 538 -19.26 -7.55 2.57
N LYS A 539 -20.44 -7.26 3.09
CA LYS A 539 -20.91 -5.89 3.39
C LYS A 539 -20.03 -5.22 4.44
N TRP A 540 -19.50 -5.98 5.41
CA TRP A 540 -18.57 -5.50 6.43
C TRP A 540 -17.14 -5.31 5.91
N GLY A 541 -16.89 -5.59 4.62
CA GLY A 541 -15.62 -5.29 3.95
C GLY A 541 -14.53 -6.33 4.13
N PHE A 542 -14.87 -7.59 4.43
CA PHE A 542 -13.92 -8.68 4.33
C PHE A 542 -13.70 -9.05 2.86
N ALA A 543 -12.47 -9.33 2.49
CA ALA A 543 -12.10 -9.78 1.15
C ALA A 543 -12.37 -11.27 0.95
N HIS A 544 -12.09 -12.06 1.98
CA HIS A 544 -12.26 -13.51 1.96
C HIS A 544 -12.84 -14.00 3.29
N VAL A 545 -13.68 -15.02 3.22
CA VAL A 545 -14.13 -15.78 4.39
C VAL A 545 -13.85 -17.26 4.21
N ARG A 546 -13.52 -17.94 5.31
CA ARG A 546 -13.27 -19.38 5.30
C ARG A 546 -14.28 -20.09 6.17
N GLY A 547 -14.94 -21.10 5.61
CA GLY A 547 -15.78 -22.04 6.30
C GLY A 547 -15.32 -23.48 6.05
N GLY A 548 -15.90 -24.41 6.76
CA GLY A 548 -15.74 -25.83 6.47
C GLY A 548 -16.85 -26.35 5.55
N HIS A 549 -16.57 -27.44 4.91
CA HIS A 549 -17.57 -28.13 4.08
C HIS A 549 -18.11 -29.34 4.83
N LYS A 550 -19.44 -29.38 5.10
CA LYS A 550 -20.09 -30.60 5.61
C LYS A 550 -19.80 -31.74 4.65
N GLY A 551 -19.31 -32.85 5.17
CA GLY A 551 -19.06 -34.06 4.41
C GLY A 551 -17.83 -34.08 3.52
N VAL A 552 -16.82 -33.26 3.83
CA VAL A 552 -15.49 -33.33 3.20
C VAL A 552 -14.54 -34.25 3.97
N THR A 553 -14.73 -34.35 5.27
CA THR A 553 -14.04 -35.33 6.09
C THR A 553 -14.93 -36.56 6.27
N PRO A 554 -14.38 -37.79 6.36
CA PRO A 554 -15.16 -39.00 6.56
C PRO A 554 -15.86 -39.09 7.93
N TYR A 555 -15.81 -38.01 8.71
CA TYR A 555 -16.41 -37.94 10.04
C TYR A 555 -17.17 -36.63 10.21
N ASP A 556 -18.30 -36.73 10.92
CA ASP A 556 -19.03 -35.51 11.30
C ASP A 556 -18.35 -34.80 12.48
N PRO A 557 -18.82 -33.58 12.87
CA PRO A 557 -18.27 -32.83 14.02
C PRO A 557 -18.36 -33.57 15.36
N LYS A 558 -19.13 -34.68 15.44
CA LYS A 558 -19.24 -35.51 16.63
C LYS A 558 -18.30 -36.74 16.58
N GLY A 559 -17.50 -36.87 15.52
CA GLY A 559 -16.57 -37.99 15.35
C GLY A 559 -17.21 -39.27 14.82
N GLU A 560 -18.45 -39.23 14.38
CA GLU A 560 -19.13 -40.39 13.78
C GLU A 560 -18.72 -40.54 12.31
N LYS A 561 -18.31 -41.76 11.93
CA LYS A 561 -17.92 -42.09 10.57
C LYS A 561 -19.11 -41.92 9.63
N GLN A 562 -18.98 -41.07 8.64
CA GLN A 562 -19.97 -40.96 7.57
C GLN A 562 -19.69 -42.05 6.52
N GLU A 563 -20.57 -43.03 6.42
CA GLU A 563 -20.45 -44.06 5.41
C GLU A 563 -20.54 -43.47 3.99
N GLY A 564 -19.64 -43.89 3.10
CA GLY A 564 -19.66 -43.57 1.68
C GLY A 564 -18.91 -42.30 1.27
N LEU A 565 -18.15 -41.65 2.14
CA LEU A 565 -17.30 -40.54 1.71
C LEU A 565 -16.03 -41.05 1.02
N ALA A 566 -15.83 -40.52 -0.17
CA ALA A 566 -14.61 -40.75 -0.97
C ALA A 566 -13.39 -40.03 -0.36
N PRO A 567 -12.16 -40.51 -0.60
CA PRO A 567 -10.94 -39.79 -0.22
C PRO A 567 -10.97 -38.37 -0.69
N VAL A 568 -10.45 -37.42 0.10
CA VAL A 568 -10.56 -35.96 -0.16
C VAL A 568 -10.03 -35.60 -1.54
N HIS A 569 -8.94 -36.21 -1.98
CA HIS A 569 -8.35 -35.94 -3.30
C HIS A 569 -9.26 -36.27 -4.49
N THR A 570 -10.34 -37.03 -4.27
CA THR A 570 -11.34 -37.38 -5.30
C THR A 570 -12.59 -36.51 -5.26
N VAL A 571 -12.69 -35.58 -4.29
CA VAL A 571 -13.89 -34.77 -4.05
C VAL A 571 -13.73 -33.40 -4.74
N ASP A 572 -14.35 -33.22 -5.91
CA ASP A 572 -14.19 -32.01 -6.74
C ASP A 572 -14.55 -30.70 -6.02
N ARG A 573 -15.52 -30.70 -5.13
CA ARG A 573 -16.03 -29.50 -4.45
C ARG A 573 -15.03 -28.82 -3.49
N VAL A 574 -13.95 -29.48 -3.09
CA VAL A 574 -12.88 -28.90 -2.25
C VAL A 574 -11.75 -28.29 -3.06
N PHE A 575 -11.87 -28.39 -4.37
CA PHE A 575 -10.96 -27.79 -5.32
C PHE A 575 -11.69 -26.75 -6.16
N PHE A 576 -10.96 -25.79 -6.67
CA PHE A 576 -11.46 -24.82 -7.63
C PHE A 576 -10.31 -24.37 -8.53
N PRO A 577 -10.60 -23.87 -9.74
CA PRO A 577 -9.54 -23.37 -10.62
C PRO A 577 -8.67 -22.32 -9.90
N ALA A 578 -7.36 -22.49 -9.91
CA ALA A 578 -6.46 -21.57 -9.23
C ALA A 578 -6.62 -20.12 -9.77
N SER A 579 -7.04 -19.97 -11.03
CA SER A 579 -7.35 -18.67 -11.65
C SER A 579 -8.56 -17.95 -11.03
N GLU A 580 -9.45 -18.64 -10.33
CA GLU A 580 -10.60 -18.03 -9.65
C GLU A 580 -10.27 -17.51 -8.25
N SER A 581 -9.11 -17.86 -7.70
CA SER A 581 -8.71 -17.53 -6.33
C SER A 581 -8.87 -16.05 -5.98
N PRO A 582 -8.51 -15.07 -6.86
CA PRO A 582 -8.57 -13.65 -6.50
C PRO A 582 -10.00 -13.12 -6.29
N THR A 583 -10.97 -13.74 -6.95
CA THR A 583 -12.37 -13.28 -6.92
C THR A 583 -13.24 -14.10 -5.98
N ARG A 584 -12.69 -15.19 -5.44
CA ARG A 584 -13.45 -16.11 -4.63
C ARG A 584 -13.56 -15.62 -3.20
N PHE A 585 -14.74 -15.12 -2.84
CA PHE A 585 -15.01 -14.61 -1.51
C PHE A 585 -14.96 -15.71 -0.46
N ARG A 586 -15.60 -16.84 -0.75
CA ARG A 586 -15.73 -17.99 0.14
C ARG A 586 -14.74 -19.10 -0.20
N LEU A 587 -14.03 -19.55 0.81
CA LEU A 587 -13.08 -20.65 0.74
C LEU A 587 -13.51 -21.77 1.69
N ASP A 588 -13.90 -22.90 1.14
CA ASP A 588 -14.22 -24.09 1.91
C ASP A 588 -12.95 -24.91 2.13
N THR A 589 -12.72 -25.38 3.35
CA THR A 589 -11.46 -25.98 3.76
C THR A 589 -11.61 -27.44 4.17
N VAL A 590 -10.52 -28.18 4.04
CA VAL A 590 -10.30 -29.48 4.70
C VAL A 590 -9.51 -29.24 5.97
N ILE A 591 -9.87 -29.91 7.05
CA ILE A 591 -9.18 -29.78 8.33
C ILE A 591 -8.18 -30.92 8.48
N ALA A 592 -6.90 -30.58 8.68
CA ALA A 592 -5.84 -31.53 8.98
C ALA A 592 -5.68 -31.72 10.49
N GLY A 593 -5.82 -32.93 10.94
CA GLY A 593 -5.69 -33.33 12.35
C GLY A 593 -6.26 -34.71 12.60
N GLU A 594 -5.75 -35.38 13.62
CA GLU A 594 -6.18 -36.79 13.95
C GLU A 594 -7.68 -36.90 14.28
N ALA A 595 -8.26 -35.87 14.91
CA ALA A 595 -9.68 -35.81 15.23
C ALA A 595 -10.60 -35.84 14.01
N TYR A 596 -10.09 -35.40 12.86
CA TYR A 596 -10.85 -35.39 11.60
C TYR A 596 -10.51 -36.58 10.69
N HIS A 597 -9.68 -37.49 11.16
CA HIS A 597 -9.24 -38.69 10.43
C HIS A 597 -8.73 -38.39 9.00
N THR A 598 -8.19 -37.20 8.82
CA THR A 598 -7.61 -36.79 7.54
C THR A 598 -6.20 -37.37 7.45
N ASP A 599 -6.02 -38.33 6.54
CA ASP A 599 -4.72 -38.98 6.35
C ASP A 599 -3.75 -38.04 5.64
N ILE A 600 -2.51 -37.99 6.13
CA ILE A 600 -1.44 -37.18 5.49
C ILE A 600 -1.22 -37.59 4.03
N GLU A 601 -1.30 -38.89 3.70
CA GLU A 601 -1.11 -39.37 2.33
C GLU A 601 -2.22 -38.87 1.40
N ASP A 602 -3.44 -38.72 1.91
CA ASP A 602 -4.53 -38.13 1.12
C ASP A 602 -4.35 -36.64 0.89
N ILE A 603 -3.85 -35.89 1.89
CA ILE A 603 -3.47 -34.48 1.75
C ILE A 603 -2.38 -34.32 0.67
N LEU A 604 -1.35 -35.18 0.67
CA LEU A 604 -0.30 -35.14 -0.34
C LEU A 604 -0.84 -35.45 -1.75
N LYS A 605 -1.82 -36.32 -1.87
CA LYS A 605 -2.54 -36.56 -3.14
C LYS A 605 -3.34 -35.33 -3.58
N CYS A 606 -3.95 -34.60 -2.64
CA CYS A 606 -4.64 -33.34 -2.94
C CYS A 606 -3.66 -32.30 -3.53
N ILE A 607 -2.45 -32.20 -2.99
CA ILE A 607 -1.42 -31.29 -3.51
C ILE A 607 -0.99 -31.69 -4.93
N ARG A 608 -0.78 -32.99 -5.17
CA ARG A 608 -0.44 -33.50 -6.51
C ARG A 608 -1.56 -33.25 -7.51
N ARG A 609 -2.81 -33.50 -7.12
CA ARG A 609 -4.00 -33.16 -7.93
C ARG A 609 -4.05 -31.66 -8.25
N ALA A 610 -3.84 -30.80 -7.25
CA ALA A 610 -3.81 -29.35 -7.45
C ALA A 610 -2.74 -28.96 -8.50
N ALA A 611 -1.56 -29.60 -8.46
CA ALA A 611 -0.51 -29.39 -9.45
C ALA A 611 -0.94 -29.84 -10.86
N GLU A 612 -1.52 -31.04 -10.98
CA GLU A 612 -1.88 -31.64 -12.26
C GLU A 612 -3.01 -30.88 -12.95
N ARG A 613 -4.02 -30.44 -12.18
CA ARG A 613 -5.24 -29.82 -12.71
C ARG A 613 -5.23 -28.30 -12.64
N LYS A 614 -4.16 -27.68 -12.13
CA LYS A 614 -4.07 -26.23 -11.90
C LYS A 614 -5.20 -25.70 -10.99
N GLU A 615 -5.48 -26.47 -9.94
CA GLU A 615 -6.52 -26.17 -8.98
C GLU A 615 -5.93 -25.51 -7.72
N ALA A 616 -6.77 -24.81 -6.97
CA ALA A 616 -6.49 -24.40 -5.60
C ALA A 616 -7.13 -25.40 -4.64
N PHE A 617 -6.40 -25.72 -3.57
CA PHE A 617 -6.82 -26.58 -2.47
C PHE A 617 -6.64 -25.83 -1.15
N VAL A 618 -7.66 -25.81 -0.30
CA VAL A 618 -7.65 -25.09 0.98
C VAL A 618 -7.51 -26.06 2.13
N LEU A 619 -6.48 -25.89 2.93
CA LEU A 619 -6.17 -26.74 4.09
C LEU A 619 -6.07 -25.89 5.35
N THR A 620 -6.68 -26.34 6.44
CA THR A 620 -6.58 -25.67 7.74
C THR A 620 -6.18 -26.63 8.85
N SER A 621 -5.61 -26.09 9.92
CA SER A 621 -5.35 -26.77 11.18
C SER A 621 -5.32 -25.73 12.31
N HIS A 622 -4.73 -26.04 13.47
CA HIS A 622 -4.69 -25.12 14.61
C HIS A 622 -3.24 -24.93 15.10
N GLY A 623 -2.79 -25.60 16.15
CA GLY A 623 -1.40 -25.57 16.59
C GLY A 623 -0.49 -26.44 15.73
N ILE A 624 0.82 -26.17 15.78
CA ILE A 624 1.85 -26.89 15.03
C ILE A 624 2.95 -27.31 16.00
N HIS A 625 3.00 -28.60 16.37
CA HIS A 625 4.07 -29.11 17.25
C HIS A 625 4.37 -30.56 16.98
N PRO A 626 5.56 -31.08 17.42
CA PRO A 626 6.00 -32.45 17.07
C PRO A 626 5.01 -33.54 17.47
N ASP A 627 4.44 -33.44 18.66
CA ASP A 627 3.55 -34.45 19.26
C ASP A 627 2.08 -34.02 19.16
N ALA A 628 1.71 -33.27 18.13
CA ALA A 628 0.36 -32.78 17.92
C ALA A 628 -0.66 -33.91 17.86
N LYS A 629 -1.80 -33.71 18.53
CA LYS A 629 -2.96 -34.60 18.59
C LYS A 629 -4.24 -33.81 18.28
N ASN A 630 -5.32 -34.51 18.13
CA ASN A 630 -6.64 -33.92 17.90
C ASN A 630 -6.69 -33.01 16.65
N ILE A 631 -6.96 -31.73 16.86
CA ILE A 631 -7.16 -30.72 15.80
C ILE A 631 -5.85 -30.05 15.36
N HIS A 632 -4.72 -30.40 16.00
CA HIS A 632 -3.43 -29.80 15.72
C HIS A 632 -2.63 -30.59 14.68
N MET A 633 -1.72 -29.90 13.98
CA MET A 633 -0.88 -30.49 12.94
C MET A 633 0.49 -30.88 13.50
N LYS A 634 0.92 -32.12 13.24
CA LYS A 634 2.31 -32.53 13.54
C LYS A 634 3.30 -31.73 12.68
N THR A 635 4.38 -31.24 13.28
CA THR A 635 5.45 -30.53 12.55
C THR A 635 5.97 -31.36 11.37
N ALA A 636 6.10 -32.67 11.53
CA ALA A 636 6.51 -33.57 10.44
C ALA A 636 5.49 -33.62 9.28
N TRP A 637 4.20 -33.47 9.56
CA TRP A 637 3.18 -33.38 8.51
C TRP A 637 3.31 -32.07 7.74
N LEU A 638 3.46 -30.94 8.46
CA LEU A 638 3.68 -29.65 7.82
C LEU A 638 4.90 -29.69 6.91
N GLU A 639 6.02 -30.24 7.37
CA GLU A 639 7.23 -30.36 6.55
C GLU A 639 6.98 -31.19 5.29
N ARG A 640 6.30 -32.32 5.38
CA ARG A 640 5.95 -33.14 4.21
C ARG A 640 5.03 -32.42 3.24
N ILE A 641 4.03 -31.68 3.75
CA ILE A 641 3.12 -30.86 2.95
C ILE A 641 3.90 -29.81 2.16
N LEU A 642 4.75 -29.05 2.84
CA LEU A 642 5.55 -28.00 2.21
C LEU A 642 6.58 -28.54 1.21
N ALA A 643 7.22 -29.66 1.53
CA ALA A 643 8.15 -30.33 0.62
C ALA A 643 7.44 -30.81 -0.65
N THR A 644 6.31 -31.51 -0.50
CA THR A 644 5.51 -32.00 -1.64
C THR A 644 4.98 -30.86 -2.51
N ALA A 645 4.50 -29.78 -1.88
CA ALA A 645 4.07 -28.61 -2.63
C ALA A 645 5.21 -28.02 -3.47
N LYS A 646 6.41 -27.89 -2.89
CA LYS A 646 7.61 -27.41 -3.58
C LYS A 646 8.01 -28.34 -4.74
N GLU A 647 8.05 -29.64 -4.51
CA GLU A 647 8.37 -30.67 -5.52
C GLU A 647 7.39 -30.64 -6.70
N CYS A 648 6.10 -30.46 -6.43
CA CYS A 648 5.06 -30.39 -7.44
C CYS A 648 4.94 -29.01 -8.11
N GLY A 649 5.65 -27.99 -7.63
CA GLY A 649 5.53 -26.62 -8.10
C GLY A 649 4.21 -25.94 -7.71
N VAL A 650 3.59 -26.39 -6.61
CA VAL A 650 2.38 -25.81 -6.02
C VAL A 650 2.79 -24.66 -5.12
N ALA A 651 2.25 -23.47 -5.34
CA ALA A 651 2.48 -22.32 -4.46
C ALA A 651 1.71 -22.53 -3.14
N VAL A 652 2.39 -22.33 -2.00
CA VAL A 652 1.74 -22.33 -0.68
C VAL A 652 1.57 -20.88 -0.23
N VAL A 653 0.33 -20.44 -0.08
CA VAL A 653 -0.01 -19.03 0.11
C VAL A 653 -1.00 -18.82 1.27
N GLY A 654 -0.96 -17.61 1.85
CA GLY A 654 -2.01 -17.12 2.74
C GLY A 654 -3.20 -16.51 1.96
N PHE A 655 -4.25 -16.14 2.66
CA PHE A 655 -5.48 -15.60 2.06
C PHE A 655 -5.27 -14.24 1.39
N ASP A 656 -4.38 -13.41 1.93
CA ASP A 656 -4.10 -12.08 1.35
C ASP A 656 -3.20 -12.17 0.09
N GLU A 657 -2.67 -13.36 -0.19
CA GLU A 657 -1.80 -13.65 -1.32
C GLU A 657 -2.49 -14.48 -2.41
N LEU A 658 -3.78 -14.71 -2.28
CA LEU A 658 -4.53 -15.44 -3.30
C LEU A 658 -4.35 -14.76 -4.66
N PRO A 659 -3.84 -15.51 -5.65
CA PRO A 659 -3.37 -14.97 -6.93
C PRO A 659 -4.47 -14.31 -7.75
#